data_a5362444cd0fdc918ea7707635eabcaa
#
_entry.id   a5362444cd0fdc918ea7707635eabcaa
#
_cell.length_a   1.000
_cell.length_b   1.000
_cell.length_c   1.000
_cell.angle_alpha   90.00
_cell.angle_beta   90.00
_cell.angle_gamma   90.00
#
_symmetry.space_group_name_H-M   'P 1'
#
loop_
_entity.id
_entity.type
_entity.pdbx_description
1 polymer ?
#
loop_
_entity_poly.entity_id
_entity_poly.type
_entity_poly.pdbx_seq_one_letter_code
_entity_poly.pdbx_strand_id
1 'polypeptide(L)'
;VIVAGEPDMLKALQGKVAGVDIRSSQGGPGSATKINIRGASSFFGDNEPLIIVDGVPLSNQQITTSNQTSGGSNYSGGLSSIDPNDIASMSVLKGSAAAAMYGSRASNGVVIIKTKSGSTTSGEKRFGVTLNSSLSFENIANLPEYQNTYGPGFAFKYSNSNGSWGPRFDSMEKIPAWEDYLNAFPELFPEDGMIPYEAVPNNVKDLFQTGHIYDNSVNLSGGNEKSAFNATLSHMKHEGYIPNSGYKRVAMSVGGSTKLGNGINLRGNISYTNTDQKGGMYGENQVSGAASSFARTLFLGRNWDLTKYPYETPDGKPVSTLTSQYDNPLWSWKHNVTTTEADRIIGSIGLDYDVTDWFNISYTIGTNVYSMYRKEVIDIGSRAAEGKGQLTDHKARTVETESTLLLTFEKDFFEDYSVKAILGHNANERKRTETLVVGTEFKVPNIYNLANTKNQVVSGDYYEKRRLMGVFFDLTLGYKSWAFLGFTARNDWSSTLPKNHRSYFYPAVTGSFVFSDAFNLQSNMFNFGKIRVGWAKVGRDADPYYLYNVYALGDPFRGQTITSASSSAGNNNLKPEFTEEVEVGTQLDFFNRRLSLDFTWYNKISTNLIAPVQLPNSSGFVEIYDNFGKIRNRGIEIGLRAVPVEIKDFKWEVGVNFTKNKNEVLELKEGVERIALAGVLTDLA
;
A
#
# COMPACT_ATOMS: atom_id res chain seq x y z
N VAL A 1 -5.85 -12.94 -10.83
CA VAL A 1 -5.09 -12.69 -9.59
C VAL A 1 -4.42 -13.97 -9.11
N ILE A 2 -5.14 -15.08 -9.02
CA ILE A 2 -4.63 -16.38 -8.51
C ILE A 2 -3.44 -16.91 -9.33
N VAL A 3 -3.45 -16.72 -10.64
CA VAL A 3 -2.42 -17.23 -11.56
C VAL A 3 -1.04 -16.54 -11.40
N ALA A 4 -1.01 -15.37 -10.77
CA ALA A 4 0.22 -14.59 -10.67
C ALA A 4 1.16 -15.05 -9.54
N GLY A 5 0.67 -15.85 -8.56
CA GLY A 5 1.47 -16.31 -7.41
C GLY A 5 2.02 -15.18 -6.53
N GLU A 6 1.44 -13.97 -6.64
CA GLU A 6 1.90 -12.79 -5.91
C GLU A 6 1.34 -12.76 -4.48
N PRO A 7 2.20 -12.55 -3.46
CA PRO A 7 1.76 -12.43 -2.08
C PRO A 7 0.78 -11.27 -1.85
N ASP A 8 1.00 -10.16 -2.55
CA ASP A 8 0.13 -8.98 -2.51
C ASP A 8 -0.78 -8.96 -3.75
N MET A 9 -2.10 -9.03 -3.51
CA MET A 9 -3.09 -9.04 -4.57
C MET A 9 -3.08 -7.80 -5.46
N LEU A 10 -2.64 -6.64 -4.95
CA LEU A 10 -2.56 -5.41 -5.75
C LEU A 10 -1.47 -5.49 -6.80
N LYS A 11 -0.35 -6.15 -6.51
CA LYS A 11 0.69 -6.38 -7.53
C LYS A 11 0.15 -7.12 -8.74
N ALA A 12 -0.79 -8.04 -8.54
CA ALA A 12 -1.44 -8.76 -9.63
C ALA A 12 -2.27 -7.85 -10.56
N LEU A 13 -2.64 -6.64 -10.12
CA LEU A 13 -3.34 -5.63 -10.93
C LEU A 13 -2.38 -4.69 -11.67
N GLN A 14 -1.08 -4.71 -11.38
CA GLN A 14 -0.11 -3.83 -12.00
C GLN A 14 -0.15 -3.94 -13.52
N GLY A 15 -0.30 -2.80 -14.20
CA GLY A 15 -0.43 -2.73 -15.67
C GLY A 15 -1.77 -3.21 -16.25
N LYS A 16 -2.68 -3.78 -15.44
CA LYS A 16 -3.97 -4.33 -15.93
C LYS A 16 -5.13 -3.34 -15.86
N VAL A 17 -4.99 -2.24 -15.13
CA VAL A 17 -6.03 -1.21 -14.97
C VAL A 17 -5.44 0.14 -15.33
N ALA A 18 -5.98 0.79 -16.38
CA ALA A 18 -5.58 2.14 -16.75
C ALA A 18 -5.92 3.13 -15.63
N GLY A 19 -5.05 4.12 -15.36
CA GLY A 19 -5.24 5.13 -14.31
C GLY A 19 -4.83 4.70 -12.91
N VAL A 20 -4.31 3.48 -12.75
CA VAL A 20 -3.86 2.92 -11.47
C VAL A 20 -2.36 2.70 -11.52
N ASP A 21 -1.63 3.37 -10.63
CA ASP A 21 -0.19 3.19 -10.42
C ASP A 21 0.04 2.33 -9.17
N ILE A 22 0.68 1.19 -9.35
CA ILE A 22 0.95 0.23 -8.30
C ILE A 22 2.46 0.04 -8.21
N ARG A 23 3.02 0.35 -7.06
CA ARG A 23 4.46 0.24 -6.81
C ARG A 23 4.74 -0.52 -5.53
N SER A 24 5.63 -1.50 -5.60
CA SER A 24 6.21 -2.09 -4.41
C SER A 24 7.12 -1.08 -3.72
N SER A 25 7.03 -0.97 -2.40
CA SER A 25 7.92 -0.09 -1.64
C SER A 25 9.35 -0.60 -1.64
N GLN A 26 9.52 -1.92 -1.62
CA GLN A 26 10.81 -2.63 -1.67
C GLN A 26 10.62 -4.01 -2.31
N GLY A 27 11.71 -4.65 -2.73
CA GLY A 27 11.66 -5.92 -3.44
C GLY A 27 11.58 -7.18 -2.57
N GLY A 28 11.58 -7.05 -1.25
CA GLY A 28 11.56 -8.20 -0.34
C GLY A 28 10.22 -8.91 -0.26
N PRO A 29 10.18 -10.17 0.18
CA PRO A 29 8.96 -10.95 0.33
C PRO A 29 7.93 -10.26 1.23
N GLY A 30 6.66 -10.23 0.80
CA GLY A 30 5.57 -9.62 1.56
C GLY A 30 5.65 -8.10 1.73
N SER A 31 6.57 -7.41 1.03
CA SER A 31 6.69 -5.95 1.12
C SER A 31 5.42 -5.25 0.72
N ALA A 32 5.16 -4.15 1.43
CA ALA A 32 4.01 -3.31 1.20
C ALA A 32 3.97 -2.74 -0.21
N THR A 33 2.79 -2.68 -0.76
CA THR A 33 2.51 -2.11 -2.08
C THR A 33 1.74 -0.81 -1.91
N LYS A 34 2.21 0.24 -2.57
CA LYS A 34 1.47 1.50 -2.71
C LYS A 34 0.61 1.46 -3.94
N ILE A 35 -0.61 1.92 -3.78
CA ILE A 35 -1.56 2.12 -4.88
C ILE A 35 -1.93 3.60 -4.94
N ASN A 36 -1.86 4.17 -6.13
CA ASN A 36 -2.28 5.54 -6.39
C ASN A 36 -3.19 5.57 -7.61
N ILE A 37 -4.29 6.31 -7.51
CA ILE A 37 -5.25 6.47 -8.59
C ILE A 37 -5.29 7.94 -9.02
N ARG A 38 -4.90 8.20 -10.29
CA ARG A 38 -4.91 9.54 -10.90
C ARG A 38 -4.05 10.58 -10.17
N GLY A 39 -2.93 10.15 -9.52
CA GLY A 39 -1.95 11.02 -8.88
C GLY A 39 -2.30 11.47 -7.47
N ALA A 40 -1.34 12.14 -6.82
CA ALA A 40 -1.50 12.66 -5.46
C ALA A 40 -2.48 13.83 -5.41
N SER A 41 -3.36 13.83 -4.40
CA SER A 41 -4.39 14.87 -4.20
C SER A 41 -4.18 15.68 -2.92
N SER A 42 -3.25 15.29 -2.05
CA SER A 42 -2.86 16.01 -0.85
C SER A 42 -1.33 16.05 -0.72
N PHE A 43 -0.78 17.07 -0.06
CA PHE A 43 0.65 17.21 0.19
C PHE A 43 1.17 16.21 1.23
N PHE A 44 0.49 16.11 2.36
CA PHE A 44 0.91 15.33 3.53
C PHE A 44 -0.10 14.25 3.93
N GLY A 45 -1.33 14.36 3.44
CA GLY A 45 -2.36 13.36 3.69
C GLY A 45 -2.13 12.05 2.92
N ASP A 46 -2.82 11.01 3.35
CA ASP A 46 -2.83 9.73 2.66
C ASP A 46 -3.37 9.87 1.24
N ASN A 47 -2.61 9.45 0.24
CA ASN A 47 -2.98 9.50 -1.18
C ASN A 47 -3.42 8.12 -1.72
N GLU A 48 -3.56 7.12 -0.86
CA GLU A 48 -4.05 5.80 -1.24
C GLU A 48 -5.59 5.77 -1.36
N PRO A 49 -6.16 4.93 -2.23
CA PRO A 49 -7.59 4.76 -2.32
C PRO A 49 -8.15 4.04 -1.09
N LEU A 50 -9.42 4.24 -0.82
CA LEU A 50 -10.15 3.46 0.17
C LEU A 50 -10.29 2.01 -0.31
N ILE A 51 -9.89 1.05 0.51
CA ILE A 51 -10.05 -0.38 0.22
C ILE A 51 -11.19 -0.91 1.06
N ILE A 52 -12.12 -1.62 0.42
CA ILE A 52 -13.30 -2.19 1.06
C ILE A 52 -13.36 -3.68 0.76
N VAL A 53 -13.42 -4.50 1.79
CA VAL A 53 -13.63 -5.95 1.68
C VAL A 53 -15.00 -6.29 2.27
N ASP A 54 -15.91 -6.78 1.43
CA ASP A 54 -17.27 -7.16 1.81
C ASP A 54 -18.02 -6.09 2.64
N GLY A 55 -17.83 -4.81 2.26
CA GLY A 55 -18.42 -3.66 2.92
C GLY A 55 -17.62 -3.11 4.12
N VAL A 56 -16.51 -3.76 4.51
CA VAL A 56 -15.65 -3.33 5.61
C VAL A 56 -14.43 -2.58 5.08
N PRO A 57 -14.18 -1.34 5.50
CA PRO A 57 -13.00 -0.59 5.08
C PRO A 57 -11.73 -1.16 5.71
N LEU A 58 -10.65 -1.15 4.92
CA LEU A 58 -9.32 -1.54 5.33
C LEU A 58 -8.38 -0.36 5.23
N SER A 59 -7.67 -0.08 6.30
CA SER A 59 -6.51 0.80 6.26
C SER A 59 -5.30 0.01 5.76
N ASN A 60 -4.63 0.54 4.73
CA ASN A 60 -3.37 0.01 4.22
C ASN A 60 -2.16 0.71 4.87
N GLN A 61 -2.36 1.44 5.97
CA GLN A 61 -1.29 2.20 6.61
C GLN A 61 -0.07 1.30 6.87
N GLN A 62 1.01 1.67 6.23
CA GLN A 62 2.33 1.09 6.48
C GLN A 62 2.87 1.73 7.77
N ILE A 63 3.19 0.89 8.74
CA ILE A 63 3.91 1.34 9.92
C ILE A 63 5.39 1.29 9.58
N THR A 64 5.95 2.41 9.17
CA THR A 64 7.37 2.53 8.83
C THR A 64 8.08 3.34 9.90
N THR A 65 9.34 2.98 10.18
CA THR A 65 10.20 3.74 11.09
C THR A 65 10.99 4.84 10.38
N SER A 66 10.97 4.88 9.05
CA SER A 66 11.75 5.82 8.25
C SER A 66 10.96 6.38 7.08
N ASN A 67 11.44 7.51 6.56
CA ASN A 67 10.90 8.15 5.38
C ASN A 67 11.01 7.21 4.16
N GLN A 68 9.88 6.93 3.52
CA GLN A 68 9.81 6.05 2.35
C GLN A 68 10.55 6.59 1.12
N THR A 69 10.83 7.89 1.06
CA THR A 69 11.54 8.51 -0.06
C THR A 69 13.03 8.21 0.00
N SER A 70 13.59 8.10 1.20
CA SER A 70 15.02 7.92 1.43
C SER A 70 15.41 6.53 1.91
N GLY A 71 14.45 5.64 2.11
CA GLY A 71 14.71 4.28 2.54
C GLY A 71 13.68 3.74 3.53
N GLY A 72 13.88 2.56 4.02
CA GLY A 72 12.99 1.89 4.97
C GLY A 72 13.29 0.40 5.05
N SER A 73 12.80 -0.26 6.08
CA SER A 73 12.83 -1.72 6.15
C SER A 73 11.74 -2.32 5.30
N ASN A 74 11.88 -3.59 4.98
CA ASN A 74 10.88 -4.38 4.28
C ASN A 74 9.72 -4.70 5.22
N TYR A 75 8.76 -3.81 5.31
CA TYR A 75 7.57 -4.01 6.13
C TYR A 75 6.39 -4.50 5.30
N SER A 76 5.62 -5.43 5.86
CA SER A 76 4.38 -5.89 5.24
C SER A 76 3.34 -4.78 5.28
N GLY A 77 2.64 -4.59 4.16
CA GLY A 77 1.44 -3.76 4.11
C GLY A 77 0.22 -4.52 4.62
N GLY A 78 -0.80 -3.75 5.05
CA GLY A 78 -2.06 -4.34 5.49
C GLY A 78 -2.74 -5.23 4.44
N LEU A 79 -2.44 -5.05 3.17
CA LEU A 79 -3.04 -5.78 2.05
C LEU A 79 -2.42 -7.14 1.79
N SER A 80 -1.17 -7.37 2.19
CA SER A 80 -0.53 -8.69 2.09
C SER A 80 -1.23 -9.75 2.97
N SER A 81 -2.02 -9.31 3.95
CA SER A 81 -2.85 -10.19 4.79
C SER A 81 -4.20 -10.56 4.17
N ILE A 82 -4.54 -10.10 2.95
CA ILE A 82 -5.72 -10.57 2.23
C ILE A 82 -5.32 -11.73 1.34
N ASP A 83 -6.05 -12.84 1.44
CA ASP A 83 -5.78 -14.01 0.62
C ASP A 83 -6.36 -13.85 -0.80
N PRO A 84 -5.51 -13.79 -1.85
CA PRO A 84 -5.99 -13.75 -3.23
C PRO A 84 -6.88 -14.95 -3.61
N ASN A 85 -6.67 -16.10 -2.98
CA ASN A 85 -7.44 -17.33 -3.26
C ASN A 85 -8.90 -17.23 -2.80
N ASP A 86 -9.21 -16.30 -1.88
CA ASP A 86 -10.58 -16.07 -1.38
C ASP A 86 -11.31 -14.96 -2.16
N ILE A 87 -10.67 -14.27 -3.09
CA ILE A 87 -11.28 -13.19 -3.84
C ILE A 87 -12.18 -13.73 -4.95
N ALA A 88 -13.44 -13.30 -4.97
CA ALA A 88 -14.39 -13.54 -6.05
C ALA A 88 -14.29 -12.46 -7.14
N SER A 89 -14.25 -11.19 -6.75
CA SER A 89 -14.15 -10.07 -7.69
C SER A 89 -13.50 -8.85 -7.06
N MET A 90 -12.91 -8.02 -7.92
CA MET A 90 -12.32 -6.74 -7.55
C MET A 90 -12.78 -5.67 -8.53
N SER A 91 -13.18 -4.51 -8.00
CA SER A 91 -13.61 -3.35 -8.79
C SER A 91 -12.86 -2.11 -8.33
N VAL A 92 -12.40 -1.29 -9.27
CA VAL A 92 -11.68 -0.06 -8.99
C VAL A 92 -12.53 1.13 -9.45
N LEU A 93 -13.01 1.93 -8.51
CA LEU A 93 -13.73 3.18 -8.76
C LEU A 93 -12.71 4.32 -8.76
N LYS A 94 -12.40 4.84 -9.94
CA LYS A 94 -11.32 5.82 -10.13
C LYS A 94 -11.79 7.26 -10.01
N GLY A 95 -12.97 7.56 -10.54
CA GLY A 95 -13.54 8.90 -10.57
C GLY A 95 -14.21 9.29 -9.27
N SER A 96 -14.11 10.56 -8.91
CA SER A 96 -14.71 11.12 -7.68
C SER A 96 -16.22 10.96 -7.65
N ALA A 97 -16.90 11.00 -8.80
CA ALA A 97 -18.36 10.80 -8.89
C ALA A 97 -18.77 9.38 -8.46
N ALA A 98 -18.03 8.36 -8.93
CA ALA A 98 -18.30 6.98 -8.54
C ALA A 98 -17.94 6.70 -7.07
N ALA A 99 -16.99 7.45 -6.53
CA ALA A 99 -16.52 7.31 -5.15
C ALA A 99 -17.35 8.10 -4.13
N ALA A 100 -18.17 9.07 -4.55
CA ALA A 100 -18.91 9.98 -3.67
C ALA A 100 -19.81 9.26 -2.64
N MET A 101 -20.40 8.14 -2.99
CA MET A 101 -21.22 7.33 -2.06
C MET A 101 -20.42 6.75 -0.89
N TYR A 102 -19.11 6.53 -1.08
CA TYR A 102 -18.22 5.95 -0.05
C TYR A 102 -17.64 6.98 0.92
N GLY A 103 -17.94 8.26 0.72
CA GLY A 103 -17.64 9.33 1.64
C GLY A 103 -16.23 9.91 1.51
N SER A 104 -15.85 10.69 2.50
CA SER A 104 -14.62 11.49 2.51
C SER A 104 -13.33 10.67 2.37
N ARG A 105 -13.33 9.41 2.78
CA ARG A 105 -12.18 8.50 2.60
C ARG A 105 -11.96 8.07 1.14
N ALA A 106 -12.95 8.29 0.28
CA ALA A 106 -12.93 7.88 -1.12
C ALA A 106 -12.42 8.97 -2.09
N SER A 107 -11.90 10.10 -1.59
CA SER A 107 -11.38 11.22 -2.40
C SER A 107 -10.25 10.79 -3.37
N ASN A 108 -9.56 9.69 -3.07
CA ASN A 108 -8.49 9.12 -3.89
C ASN A 108 -8.94 7.87 -4.69
N GLY A 109 -10.26 7.66 -4.81
CA GLY A 109 -10.85 6.46 -5.41
C GLY A 109 -11.13 5.34 -4.40
N VAL A 110 -11.71 4.25 -4.90
CA VAL A 110 -12.09 3.09 -4.07
C VAL A 110 -11.70 1.79 -4.76
N VAL A 111 -11.14 0.85 -4.02
CA VAL A 111 -10.96 -0.54 -4.44
C VAL A 111 -11.94 -1.40 -3.66
N ILE A 112 -12.90 -2.01 -4.35
CA ILE A 112 -13.92 -2.86 -3.75
C ILE A 112 -13.54 -4.31 -4.02
N ILE A 113 -13.41 -5.08 -2.97
CA ILE A 113 -13.10 -6.50 -3.00
C ILE A 113 -14.29 -7.26 -2.46
N LYS A 114 -14.72 -8.25 -3.21
CA LYS A 114 -15.73 -9.22 -2.75
C LYS A 114 -15.07 -10.57 -2.58
N THR A 115 -15.23 -11.18 -1.42
CA THR A 115 -14.77 -12.54 -1.17
C THR A 115 -15.76 -13.57 -1.72
N LYS A 116 -15.33 -14.82 -1.78
CA LYS A 116 -16.16 -15.95 -2.20
C LYS A 116 -17.19 -16.25 -1.13
N SER A 117 -18.46 -16.12 -1.43
CA SER A 117 -19.58 -16.40 -0.49
C SER A 117 -20.43 -17.60 -0.89
N GLY A 118 -19.99 -18.34 -1.92
CA GLY A 118 -20.79 -19.37 -2.55
C GLY A 118 -21.82 -18.79 -3.53
N SER A 119 -22.41 -19.65 -4.36
CA SER A 119 -23.41 -19.26 -5.34
C SER A 119 -24.70 -20.04 -5.13
N THR A 120 -25.81 -19.32 -4.98
CA THR A 120 -27.14 -19.92 -5.06
C THR A 120 -27.44 -20.16 -6.54
N THR A 121 -27.50 -21.45 -6.94
CA THR A 121 -27.84 -21.82 -8.31
C THR A 121 -29.21 -22.48 -8.30
N SER A 122 -30.09 -22.08 -9.21
CA SER A 122 -31.40 -22.74 -9.37
C SER A 122 -31.22 -24.19 -9.83
N GLY A 123 -31.80 -25.12 -9.11
CA GLY A 123 -32.09 -26.47 -9.56
C GLY A 123 -31.32 -27.65 -8.97
N GLU A 124 -30.07 -27.49 -8.49
CA GLU A 124 -29.33 -28.66 -7.94
C GLU A 124 -28.47 -28.29 -6.72
N LYS A 125 -28.47 -29.22 -5.74
CA LYS A 125 -27.48 -29.18 -4.66
C LYS A 125 -26.10 -29.43 -5.25
N ARG A 126 -25.24 -28.39 -5.29
CA ARG A 126 -23.87 -28.55 -5.77
C ARG A 126 -22.93 -28.43 -4.59
N PHE A 127 -21.99 -29.35 -4.52
CA PHE A 127 -20.83 -29.30 -3.66
C PHE A 127 -19.60 -29.36 -4.54
N GLY A 128 -18.72 -28.39 -4.38
CA GLY A 128 -17.48 -28.26 -5.15
C GLY A 128 -16.27 -28.20 -4.24
N VAL A 129 -15.19 -28.83 -4.66
CA VAL A 129 -13.87 -28.74 -4.06
C VAL A 129 -12.92 -28.24 -5.12
N THR A 130 -12.24 -27.14 -4.86
CA THR A 130 -11.20 -26.61 -5.75
C THR A 130 -9.89 -26.63 -5.01
N LEU A 131 -8.88 -27.27 -5.62
CA LEU A 131 -7.50 -27.28 -5.14
C LEU A 131 -6.66 -26.41 -6.07
N ASN A 132 -5.93 -25.46 -5.51
CA ASN A 132 -4.90 -24.72 -6.24
C ASN A 132 -3.56 -24.99 -5.59
N SER A 133 -2.56 -25.25 -6.43
CA SER A 133 -1.18 -25.37 -6.01
C SER A 133 -0.29 -24.72 -7.06
N SER A 134 0.56 -23.80 -6.65
CA SER A 134 1.50 -23.13 -7.54
C SER A 134 2.89 -23.06 -6.94
N LEU A 135 3.88 -23.11 -7.82
CA LEU A 135 5.28 -22.91 -7.54
C LEU A 135 5.81 -21.85 -8.51
N SER A 136 6.37 -20.79 -7.96
CA SER A 136 6.99 -19.71 -8.74
C SER A 136 8.43 -19.52 -8.32
N PHE A 137 9.26 -19.06 -9.26
CA PHE A 137 10.66 -18.73 -9.05
C PHE A 137 10.86 -17.24 -9.31
N GLU A 138 11.67 -16.60 -8.50
CA GLU A 138 12.02 -15.20 -8.68
C GLU A 138 13.52 -15.00 -8.66
N ASN A 139 13.99 -14.07 -9.49
CA ASN A 139 15.38 -13.65 -9.53
C ASN A 139 15.44 -12.13 -9.54
N ILE A 140 16.55 -11.57 -9.04
CA ILE A 140 16.76 -10.13 -9.13
C ILE A 140 16.83 -9.70 -10.59
N ALA A 141 16.15 -8.61 -10.91
CA ALA A 141 16.15 -8.01 -12.24
C ALA A 141 16.48 -6.51 -12.15
N ASN A 142 16.81 -5.92 -13.31
CA ASN A 142 17.01 -4.48 -13.46
C ASN A 142 18.11 -3.90 -12.55
N LEU A 143 19.18 -4.66 -12.31
CA LEU A 143 20.37 -4.09 -11.69
C LEU A 143 20.95 -2.99 -12.60
N PRO A 144 21.61 -1.95 -12.03
CA PRO A 144 22.32 -0.96 -12.81
C PRO A 144 23.37 -1.61 -13.74
N GLU A 145 23.60 -0.99 -14.89
CA GLU A 145 24.74 -1.36 -15.73
C GLU A 145 26.02 -0.83 -15.10
N TYR A 146 26.85 -1.74 -14.64
CA TYR A 146 28.10 -1.40 -13.98
C TYR A 146 29.26 -1.36 -14.98
N GLN A 147 30.10 -0.35 -14.86
CA GLN A 147 31.40 -0.29 -15.56
C GLN A 147 32.40 -1.26 -14.89
N ASN A 148 33.35 -1.83 -15.66
CA ASN A 148 34.40 -2.71 -15.18
C ASN A 148 35.79 -2.24 -15.62
N THR A 149 35.95 -0.94 -15.88
CA THR A 149 37.22 -0.35 -16.35
C THR A 149 38.02 0.25 -15.19
N TYR A 150 37.29 0.86 -14.21
CA TYR A 150 37.88 1.53 -13.07
C TYR A 150 37.46 0.85 -11.78
N GLY A 151 38.39 0.74 -10.83
CA GLY A 151 38.12 0.17 -9.51
C GLY A 151 37.76 1.22 -8.46
N PRO A 152 37.74 0.84 -7.15
CA PRO A 152 37.40 1.74 -6.07
C PRO A 152 38.40 2.87 -5.91
N GLY A 153 37.88 4.02 -5.47
CA GLY A 153 38.66 5.25 -5.24
C GLY A 153 38.04 6.46 -5.88
N PHE A 154 38.76 7.57 -5.82
CA PHE A 154 38.35 8.87 -6.34
C PHE A 154 39.51 9.54 -7.07
N ALA A 155 39.18 10.38 -8.05
CA ALA A 155 40.16 11.17 -8.82
C ALA A 155 41.30 10.31 -9.39
N PHE A 156 40.97 9.08 -9.87
CA PHE A 156 41.90 8.09 -10.44
C PHE A 156 42.99 7.61 -9.46
N LYS A 157 42.78 7.77 -8.15
CA LYS A 157 43.63 7.23 -7.10
C LYS A 157 42.91 6.11 -6.37
N TYR A 158 43.63 5.05 -6.06
CA TYR A 158 43.10 3.94 -5.26
C TYR A 158 42.76 4.41 -3.85
N SER A 159 41.60 4.02 -3.40
CA SER A 159 41.17 4.11 -2.01
C SER A 159 40.23 2.94 -1.75
N ASN A 160 40.38 2.28 -0.61
CA ASN A 160 39.43 1.23 -0.22
C ASN A 160 38.09 1.88 0.21
N SER A 161 37.29 2.29 -0.77
CA SER A 161 36.03 2.98 -0.61
C SER A 161 35.01 2.46 -1.63
N ASN A 162 33.72 2.80 -1.42
CA ASN A 162 32.65 2.48 -2.38
C ASN A 162 32.60 3.41 -3.61
N GLY A 163 33.61 4.27 -3.81
CA GLY A 163 33.74 5.07 -5.02
C GLY A 163 34.19 4.22 -6.21
N SER A 164 33.79 4.55 -7.42
CA SER A 164 34.08 3.82 -8.66
C SER A 164 34.94 4.61 -9.65
N TRP A 165 35.69 5.61 -9.20
CA TRP A 165 36.57 6.46 -9.98
C TRP A 165 38.02 6.41 -9.45
N GLY A 166 38.48 5.23 -9.06
CA GLY A 166 39.86 4.91 -8.78
C GLY A 166 40.70 4.69 -10.06
N PRO A 167 41.88 4.09 -9.97
CA PRO A 167 42.69 3.75 -11.13
C PRO A 167 42.00 2.75 -12.07
N ARG A 168 42.44 2.73 -13.33
CA ARG A 168 42.04 1.66 -14.25
C ARG A 168 42.60 0.32 -13.77
N PHE A 169 41.84 -0.76 -13.98
CA PHE A 169 42.28 -2.09 -13.59
C PHE A 169 43.59 -2.54 -14.33
N ASP A 170 43.82 -2.03 -15.54
CA ASP A 170 45.04 -2.30 -16.30
C ASP A 170 46.25 -1.44 -15.93
N SER A 171 46.10 -0.52 -14.99
CA SER A 171 47.17 0.39 -14.54
C SER A 171 47.91 -0.09 -13.29
N MET A 172 47.41 -1.10 -12.61
CA MET A 172 47.97 -1.66 -11.37
C MET A 172 47.79 -3.19 -11.37
N GLU A 173 48.77 -3.93 -10.93
CA GLU A 173 48.63 -5.40 -10.82
C GLU A 173 48.05 -5.87 -9.49
N LYS A 174 48.42 -5.20 -8.40
CA LYS A 174 48.06 -5.56 -7.02
C LYS A 174 47.70 -4.35 -6.19
N ILE A 175 46.88 -4.59 -5.18
CA ILE A 175 46.50 -3.64 -4.14
C ILE A 175 46.61 -4.28 -2.76
N PRO A 176 46.71 -3.52 -1.65
CA PRO A 176 46.63 -4.11 -0.32
C PRO A 176 45.29 -4.82 -0.11
N ALA A 177 45.31 -5.97 0.52
CA ALA A 177 44.10 -6.63 0.99
C ALA A 177 43.42 -5.81 2.08
N TRP A 178 42.18 -6.13 2.37
CA TRP A 178 41.37 -5.37 3.34
C TRP A 178 41.78 -5.73 4.79
N GLU A 179 41.99 -4.71 5.59
CA GLU A 179 42.51 -4.81 6.95
C GLU A 179 41.68 -5.76 7.85
N ASP A 180 40.34 -5.64 7.86
CA ASP A 180 39.47 -6.53 8.62
C ASP A 180 39.68 -8.01 8.27
N TYR A 181 39.86 -8.29 6.97
CA TYR A 181 40.08 -9.65 6.48
C TYR A 181 41.48 -10.16 6.80
N LEU A 182 42.50 -9.33 6.68
CA LEU A 182 43.87 -9.67 7.07
C LEU A 182 43.95 -10.00 8.56
N ASN A 183 43.24 -9.26 9.40
CA ASN A 183 43.17 -9.49 10.83
C ASN A 183 42.38 -10.75 11.22
N ALA A 184 41.28 -11.01 10.53
CA ALA A 184 40.38 -12.11 10.85
C ALA A 184 40.80 -13.46 10.22
N PHE A 185 41.39 -13.42 9.01
CA PHE A 185 41.70 -14.60 8.20
C PHE A 185 43.01 -14.43 7.43
N PRO A 186 44.17 -14.23 8.14
CA PRO A 186 45.43 -13.97 7.47
C PRO A 186 45.87 -15.13 6.56
N GLU A 187 45.45 -16.35 6.84
CA GLU A 187 45.73 -17.53 6.04
C GLU A 187 45.10 -17.54 4.63
N LEU A 188 44.10 -16.68 4.39
CA LEU A 188 43.45 -16.57 3.08
C LEU A 188 44.22 -15.64 2.11
N PHE A 189 45.26 -14.98 2.58
CA PHE A 189 45.95 -13.94 1.83
C PHE A 189 47.44 -14.27 1.68
N PRO A 190 48.13 -13.80 0.61
CA PRO A 190 49.57 -13.93 0.47
C PRO A 190 50.33 -13.26 1.63
N GLU A 191 51.55 -13.72 1.94
CA GLU A 191 52.41 -13.17 2.99
C GLU A 191 52.68 -11.64 2.83
N ASP A 192 52.70 -11.15 1.56
CA ASP A 192 52.90 -9.74 1.24
C ASP A 192 51.61 -8.89 1.51
N GLY A 193 50.50 -9.50 1.89
CA GLY A 193 49.23 -8.86 2.12
C GLY A 193 48.60 -8.19 0.88
N MET A 194 49.06 -8.58 -0.31
CA MET A 194 48.62 -7.97 -1.57
C MET A 194 47.70 -8.92 -2.34
N ILE A 195 46.65 -8.37 -2.94
CA ILE A 195 45.63 -9.07 -3.76
C ILE A 195 45.62 -8.51 -5.18
N PRO A 196 45.22 -9.31 -6.21
CA PRO A 196 45.05 -8.81 -7.55
C PRO A 196 44.10 -7.61 -7.64
N TYR A 197 44.44 -6.64 -8.45
CA TYR A 197 43.58 -5.50 -8.77
C TYR A 197 42.83 -5.78 -10.05
N GLU A 198 41.70 -6.45 -9.95
CA GLU A 198 40.89 -6.90 -11.09
C GLU A 198 39.40 -6.68 -10.86
N ALA A 199 38.68 -6.50 -11.95
CA ALA A 199 37.23 -6.34 -11.88
C ALA A 199 36.53 -7.68 -11.61
N VAL A 200 35.51 -7.66 -10.77
CA VAL A 200 34.56 -8.77 -10.54
C VAL A 200 33.20 -8.35 -11.13
N PRO A 201 32.94 -8.68 -12.41
CA PRO A 201 31.80 -8.12 -13.17
C PRO A 201 30.42 -8.39 -12.54
N ASN A 202 30.24 -9.52 -11.89
CA ASN A 202 28.96 -9.94 -11.30
C ASN A 202 28.90 -9.77 -9.78
N ASN A 203 29.83 -9.06 -9.17
CA ASN A 203 29.96 -8.98 -7.70
C ASN A 203 28.70 -8.54 -6.97
N VAL A 204 27.82 -7.74 -7.60
CA VAL A 204 26.52 -7.36 -7.05
C VAL A 204 25.48 -8.46 -7.30
N LYS A 205 25.43 -9.02 -8.52
CA LYS A 205 24.45 -10.04 -8.91
C LYS A 205 24.60 -11.33 -8.09
N ASP A 206 25.85 -11.74 -7.84
CA ASP A 206 26.17 -13.00 -7.19
C ASP A 206 25.85 -13.02 -5.69
N LEU A 207 25.49 -11.87 -5.10
CA LEU A 207 24.99 -11.78 -3.72
C LEU A 207 23.54 -12.27 -3.58
N PHE A 208 22.79 -12.37 -4.68
CA PHE A 208 21.39 -12.74 -4.66
C PHE A 208 21.20 -14.21 -5.05
N GLN A 209 20.11 -14.78 -4.56
CA GLN A 209 19.73 -16.16 -4.82
C GLN A 209 18.44 -16.24 -5.66
N THR A 210 18.10 -17.43 -6.15
CA THR A 210 16.77 -17.67 -6.70
C THR A 210 15.78 -17.87 -5.57
N GLY A 211 14.78 -17.02 -5.51
CA GLY A 211 13.67 -17.13 -4.55
C GLY A 211 12.59 -18.12 -5.04
N HIS A 212 11.78 -18.61 -4.09
CA HIS A 212 10.74 -19.60 -4.34
C HIS A 212 9.43 -19.22 -3.65
N ILE A 213 8.32 -19.32 -4.37
CA ILE A 213 6.98 -19.07 -3.83
C ILE A 213 6.15 -20.34 -3.99
N TYR A 214 5.70 -20.87 -2.86
CA TYR A 214 4.74 -22.00 -2.79
C TYR A 214 3.40 -21.43 -2.31
N ASP A 215 2.34 -21.53 -3.12
CA ASP A 215 0.98 -21.12 -2.74
C ASP A 215 0.01 -22.29 -2.97
N ASN A 216 -0.65 -22.72 -1.88
CA ASN A 216 -1.56 -23.83 -1.89
C ASN A 216 -2.88 -23.41 -1.24
N SER A 217 -4.00 -23.75 -1.86
CA SER A 217 -5.31 -23.49 -1.28
C SER A 217 -6.32 -24.59 -1.57
N VAL A 218 -7.22 -24.76 -0.63
CA VAL A 218 -8.41 -25.59 -0.74
C VAL A 218 -9.62 -24.70 -0.58
N ASN A 219 -10.54 -24.75 -1.56
CA ASN A 219 -11.80 -24.04 -1.50
C ASN A 219 -12.94 -25.06 -1.54
N LEU A 220 -13.82 -24.99 -0.56
CA LEU A 220 -15.05 -25.77 -0.45
C LEU A 220 -16.23 -24.86 -0.70
N SER A 221 -17.08 -25.19 -1.65
CA SER A 221 -18.27 -24.40 -1.94
C SER A 221 -19.48 -25.30 -2.07
N GLY A 222 -20.63 -24.81 -1.63
CA GLY A 222 -21.87 -25.53 -1.77
C GLY A 222 -23.07 -24.62 -1.70
N GLY A 223 -24.20 -25.12 -2.22
CA GLY A 223 -25.41 -24.31 -2.17
C GLY A 223 -26.59 -25.00 -2.78
N ASN A 224 -27.73 -24.38 -2.57
CA ASN A 224 -29.02 -24.69 -3.16
C ASN A 224 -29.75 -23.38 -3.47
N GLU A 225 -31.02 -23.42 -3.85
CA GLU A 225 -31.82 -22.22 -4.17
C GLU A 225 -31.96 -21.23 -3.01
N LYS A 226 -31.83 -21.68 -1.76
CA LYS A 226 -32.06 -20.86 -0.57
C LYS A 226 -30.78 -20.48 0.14
N SER A 227 -29.75 -21.32 0.10
CA SER A 227 -28.54 -21.12 0.89
C SER A 227 -27.29 -21.45 0.09
N ALA A 228 -26.24 -20.68 0.31
CA ALA A 228 -24.92 -20.93 -0.25
C ALA A 228 -23.86 -20.73 0.82
N PHE A 229 -22.77 -21.48 0.73
CA PHE A 229 -21.60 -21.33 1.58
C PHE A 229 -20.32 -21.49 0.78
N ASN A 230 -19.28 -20.91 1.31
CA ASN A 230 -17.91 -21.06 0.83
C ASN A 230 -16.96 -21.11 2.03
N ALA A 231 -15.95 -21.96 1.96
CA ALA A 231 -14.84 -21.98 2.92
C ALA A 231 -13.54 -22.12 2.17
N THR A 232 -12.55 -21.29 2.48
CA THR A 232 -11.21 -21.31 1.89
C THR A 232 -10.17 -21.50 2.97
N LEU A 233 -9.22 -22.39 2.75
CA LEU A 233 -8.00 -22.54 3.55
C LEU A 233 -6.82 -22.40 2.61
N SER A 234 -5.87 -21.55 2.94
CA SER A 234 -4.65 -21.34 2.15
C SER A 234 -3.39 -21.27 2.99
N HIS A 235 -2.29 -21.67 2.38
CA HIS A 235 -0.95 -21.55 2.94
C HIS A 235 0.01 -21.09 1.83
N MET A 236 0.71 -20.00 2.09
CA MET A 236 1.78 -19.48 1.23
C MET A 236 3.10 -19.45 1.99
N LYS A 237 4.18 -19.87 1.32
CA LYS A 237 5.56 -19.71 1.76
C LYS A 237 6.36 -19.07 0.64
N HIS A 238 6.99 -17.94 0.91
CA HIS A 238 7.85 -17.22 -0.01
C HIS A 238 9.24 -17.07 0.60
N GLU A 239 10.23 -17.67 -0.02
CA GLU A 239 11.65 -17.46 0.24
C GLU A 239 12.18 -16.48 -0.80
N GLY A 240 12.70 -15.33 -0.38
CA GLY A 240 13.06 -14.24 -1.28
C GLY A 240 14.38 -14.45 -2.01
N TYR A 241 14.58 -13.67 -3.07
CA TYR A 241 15.85 -13.62 -3.77
C TYR A 241 16.96 -12.91 -2.97
N ILE A 242 16.62 -12.19 -1.91
CA ILE A 242 17.59 -11.68 -0.94
C ILE A 242 17.80 -12.74 0.13
N PRO A 243 19.04 -13.19 0.39
CA PRO A 243 19.31 -14.18 1.42
C PRO A 243 18.70 -13.83 2.79
N ASN A 244 18.21 -14.83 3.51
CA ASN A 244 17.55 -14.70 4.82
C ASN A 244 16.26 -13.88 4.83
N SER A 245 15.64 -13.61 3.68
CA SER A 245 14.34 -12.98 3.58
C SER A 245 13.23 -13.99 3.31
N GLY A 246 12.08 -13.79 3.91
CA GLY A 246 10.94 -14.69 3.73
C GLY A 246 9.61 -14.10 4.18
N TYR A 247 8.54 -14.73 3.71
CA TYR A 247 7.17 -14.39 4.08
C TYR A 247 6.32 -15.67 4.12
N LYS A 248 5.48 -15.79 5.14
CA LYS A 248 4.51 -16.88 5.26
C LYS A 248 3.14 -16.28 5.49
N ARG A 249 2.12 -16.92 4.96
CA ARG A 249 0.72 -16.61 5.21
C ARG A 249 -0.08 -17.88 5.38
N VAL A 250 -0.88 -17.94 6.45
CA VAL A 250 -1.95 -18.91 6.63
C VAL A 250 -3.26 -18.13 6.69
N ALA A 251 -4.21 -18.45 5.83
CA ALA A 251 -5.50 -17.79 5.81
C ALA A 251 -6.64 -18.80 5.81
N MET A 252 -7.71 -18.46 6.51
CA MET A 252 -8.96 -19.22 6.56
C MET A 252 -10.12 -18.24 6.42
N SER A 253 -11.07 -18.56 5.56
CA SER A 253 -12.29 -17.79 5.41
C SER A 253 -13.50 -18.71 5.36
N VAL A 254 -14.62 -18.21 5.88
CA VAL A 254 -15.93 -18.83 5.76
C VAL A 254 -16.95 -17.75 5.47
N GLY A 255 -17.72 -17.94 4.41
CA GLY A 255 -18.79 -17.04 4.03
C GLY A 255 -20.03 -17.78 3.55
N GLY A 256 -21.17 -17.13 3.64
CA GLY A 256 -22.40 -17.70 3.16
C GLY A 256 -23.57 -16.73 3.16
N SER A 257 -24.65 -17.17 2.53
CA SER A 257 -25.92 -16.46 2.51
C SER A 257 -27.08 -17.42 2.58
N THR A 258 -28.21 -16.96 3.15
CA THR A 258 -29.44 -17.76 3.20
C THR A 258 -30.69 -16.88 3.10
N LYS A 259 -31.66 -17.37 2.33
CA LYS A 259 -32.99 -16.79 2.23
C LYS A 259 -33.87 -17.39 3.32
N LEU A 260 -34.25 -16.58 4.31
CA LEU A 260 -35.03 -17.02 5.45
C LEU A 260 -36.56 -17.08 5.16
N GLY A 261 -37.00 -16.59 4.00
CA GLY A 261 -38.42 -16.44 3.65
C GLY A 261 -38.91 -14.99 3.90
N ASN A 262 -40.12 -14.68 3.45
CA ASN A 262 -40.76 -13.38 3.59
C ASN A 262 -39.87 -12.18 3.14
N GLY A 263 -39.04 -12.39 2.09
CA GLY A 263 -38.15 -11.35 1.56
C GLY A 263 -36.87 -11.11 2.37
N ILE A 264 -36.58 -11.89 3.41
CA ILE A 264 -35.40 -11.70 4.27
C ILE A 264 -34.23 -12.59 3.76
N ASN A 265 -33.09 -11.94 3.48
CA ASN A 265 -31.83 -12.58 3.15
C ASN A 265 -30.78 -12.23 4.21
N LEU A 266 -30.12 -13.23 4.76
CA LEU A 266 -29.00 -13.08 5.68
C LEU A 266 -27.72 -13.47 4.94
N ARG A 267 -26.67 -12.65 5.08
CA ARG A 267 -25.34 -12.94 4.58
C ARG A 267 -24.31 -12.68 5.68
N GLY A 268 -23.22 -13.41 5.63
CA GLY A 268 -22.13 -13.21 6.57
C GLY A 268 -20.85 -13.82 6.03
N ASN A 269 -19.75 -13.21 6.42
CA ASN A 269 -18.41 -13.72 6.15
C ASN A 269 -17.50 -13.42 7.34
N ILE A 270 -16.50 -14.27 7.51
CA ILE A 270 -15.39 -14.06 8.42
C ILE A 270 -14.14 -14.63 7.79
N SER A 271 -13.06 -13.88 7.84
CA SER A 271 -11.73 -14.33 7.46
C SER A 271 -10.73 -14.07 8.60
N TYR A 272 -9.83 -15.00 8.78
CA TYR A 272 -8.66 -14.88 9.65
C TYR A 272 -7.42 -15.13 8.83
N THR A 273 -6.42 -14.28 9.00
CA THR A 273 -5.12 -14.41 8.36
C THR A 273 -4.01 -14.14 9.36
N ASN A 274 -3.06 -15.06 9.43
CA ASN A 274 -1.80 -14.89 10.12
C ASN A 274 -0.68 -14.74 9.10
N THR A 275 0.20 -13.80 9.30
CA THR A 275 1.39 -13.56 8.46
C THR A 275 2.64 -13.47 9.30
N ASP A 276 3.73 -14.03 8.80
CA ASP A 276 5.07 -13.97 9.38
C ASP A 276 6.04 -13.51 8.29
N GLN A 277 6.69 -12.39 8.50
CA GLN A 277 7.67 -11.80 7.58
C GLN A 277 9.01 -11.66 8.27
N LYS A 278 10.06 -12.04 7.54
CA LYS A 278 11.45 -11.85 7.93
C LYS A 278 12.21 -11.14 6.82
N GLY A 279 13.02 -10.16 7.16
CA GLY A 279 13.88 -9.47 6.20
C GLY A 279 14.98 -8.67 6.88
N GLY A 280 15.84 -8.09 6.07
CA GLY A 280 16.89 -7.20 6.52
C GLY A 280 16.49 -5.73 6.49
N MET A 281 17.40 -4.87 6.89
CA MET A 281 17.30 -3.43 6.75
C MET A 281 17.81 -3.02 5.37
N TYR A 282 16.91 -2.72 4.43
CA TYR A 282 17.26 -2.54 3.03
C TYR A 282 17.51 -1.10 2.61
N GLY A 283 16.85 -0.15 3.25
CA GLY A 283 16.95 1.26 2.91
C GLY A 283 18.24 1.92 3.37
N GLU A 284 18.60 3.06 2.81
CA GLU A 284 19.85 3.74 3.09
C GLU A 284 19.89 4.40 4.47
N ASN A 285 18.79 4.99 4.93
CA ASN A 285 18.73 5.78 6.17
C ASN A 285 18.32 4.97 7.40
N GLN A 286 18.64 3.70 7.41
CA GLN A 286 18.34 2.83 8.54
C GLN A 286 19.43 2.89 9.58
N VAL A 287 19.05 3.24 10.81
CA VAL A 287 19.93 3.27 11.98
C VAL A 287 21.33 3.78 11.60
N SER A 288 21.43 5.07 11.32
CA SER A 288 22.67 5.73 10.85
C SER A 288 23.24 5.21 9.51
N GLY A 289 22.49 4.41 8.76
CA GLY A 289 22.87 3.84 7.46
C GLY A 289 23.88 2.68 7.54
N ALA A 290 24.49 2.42 8.69
CA ALA A 290 25.54 1.40 8.82
C ALA A 290 24.99 -0.03 8.67
N ALA A 291 23.80 -0.29 9.20
CA ALA A 291 23.10 -1.57 9.11
C ALA A 291 22.36 -1.78 7.78
N SER A 292 22.31 -0.76 6.92
CA SER A 292 21.72 -0.86 5.61
C SER A 292 22.43 -1.90 4.75
N SER A 293 21.69 -2.80 4.15
CA SER A 293 22.29 -3.92 3.43
C SER A 293 22.00 -3.86 1.92
N PHE A 294 20.75 -3.76 1.49
CA PHE A 294 20.43 -3.78 0.06
C PHE A 294 20.98 -2.54 -0.68
N ALA A 295 20.75 -1.34 -0.14
CA ALA A 295 21.26 -0.11 -0.76
C ALA A 295 22.80 -0.12 -0.87
N ARG A 296 23.49 -0.73 0.10
CA ARG A 296 24.96 -0.81 0.10
C ARG A 296 25.50 -1.81 -0.92
N THR A 297 24.74 -2.84 -1.29
CA THR A 297 25.16 -3.76 -2.37
C THR A 297 25.30 -3.04 -3.71
N LEU A 298 24.50 -2.01 -3.96
CA LEU A 298 24.52 -1.27 -5.23
C LEU A 298 25.77 -0.38 -5.38
N PHE A 299 26.50 -0.10 -4.29
CA PHE A 299 27.66 0.75 -4.24
C PHE A 299 28.97 -0.02 -4.00
N LEU A 300 28.99 -1.34 -4.19
CA LEU A 300 30.19 -2.15 -4.00
C LEU A 300 31.32 -1.72 -4.95
N GLY A 301 32.53 -1.66 -4.44
CA GLY A 301 33.74 -1.51 -5.25
C GLY A 301 33.83 -2.65 -6.27
N ARG A 302 34.20 -2.35 -7.52
CA ARG A 302 34.13 -3.31 -8.62
C ARG A 302 35.11 -4.49 -8.50
N ASN A 303 36.07 -4.43 -7.57
CA ASN A 303 37.00 -5.53 -7.25
C ASN A 303 36.62 -6.30 -5.98
N TRP A 304 35.47 -5.97 -5.35
CA TRP A 304 35.05 -6.64 -4.13
C TRP A 304 34.20 -7.87 -4.45
N ASP A 305 34.74 -9.04 -4.18
CA ASP A 305 34.01 -10.31 -4.23
C ASP A 305 33.64 -10.74 -2.80
N LEU A 306 32.45 -10.34 -2.36
CA LEU A 306 31.98 -10.68 -1.02
C LEU A 306 31.55 -12.15 -0.88
N THR A 307 31.41 -12.88 -1.98
CA THR A 307 31.03 -14.30 -1.97
C THR A 307 32.24 -15.21 -1.80
N LYS A 308 33.45 -14.70 -2.12
CA LYS A 308 34.69 -15.47 -2.07
C LYS A 308 35.24 -15.65 -0.64
N TYR A 309 34.99 -14.70 0.23
CA TYR A 309 35.56 -14.65 1.57
C TYR A 309 34.48 -14.77 2.65
N PRO A 310 34.80 -15.34 3.86
CA PRO A 310 33.88 -15.37 4.96
C PRO A 310 33.44 -13.95 5.36
N TYR A 311 32.17 -13.72 5.57
CA TYR A 311 31.63 -12.41 6.01
C TYR A 311 31.55 -12.27 7.53
N GLU A 312 31.88 -13.31 8.25
CA GLU A 312 31.90 -13.35 9.72
C GLU A 312 33.02 -14.25 10.24
N THR A 313 33.53 -13.93 11.42
CA THR A 313 34.45 -14.78 12.17
C THR A 313 33.73 -15.99 12.77
N PRO A 314 34.43 -17.03 13.25
CA PRO A 314 33.82 -18.19 13.91
C PRO A 314 32.96 -17.83 15.14
N ASP A 315 33.24 -16.71 15.83
CA ASP A 315 32.44 -16.16 16.94
C ASP A 315 31.34 -15.21 16.48
N GLY A 316 31.08 -15.08 15.16
CA GLY A 316 29.95 -14.35 14.58
C GLY A 316 30.19 -12.85 14.40
N LYS A 317 31.40 -12.34 14.59
CA LYS A 317 31.68 -10.90 14.38
C LYS A 317 31.74 -10.56 12.88
N PRO A 318 31.26 -9.38 12.49
CA PRO A 318 31.29 -8.97 11.09
C PRO A 318 32.71 -8.77 10.58
N VAL A 319 32.97 -9.21 9.35
CA VAL A 319 34.19 -8.89 8.60
C VAL A 319 33.78 -8.15 7.34
N SER A 320 34.38 -7.01 7.07
CA SER A 320 33.98 -6.12 5.98
C SER A 320 35.16 -5.68 5.13
N THR A 321 34.90 -5.41 3.86
CA THR A 321 35.86 -4.74 2.96
C THR A 321 36.04 -3.26 3.34
N LEU A 322 35.05 -2.65 4.02
CA LEU A 322 35.09 -1.28 4.54
C LEU A 322 35.17 -1.27 6.07
N THR A 323 36.30 -0.89 6.60
CA THR A 323 36.64 -1.01 8.03
C THR A 323 35.84 -0.13 8.98
N SER A 324 35.23 0.97 8.54
CA SER A 324 34.73 1.98 9.48
C SER A 324 33.31 2.50 9.26
N GLN A 325 32.66 2.19 8.14
CA GLN A 325 31.42 2.89 7.78
C GLN A 325 30.18 2.00 7.70
N TYR A 326 30.30 0.77 7.15
CA TYR A 326 29.16 -0.10 6.83
C TYR A 326 29.44 -1.54 7.21
N ASP A 327 28.37 -2.23 7.62
CA ASP A 327 28.42 -3.67 7.79
C ASP A 327 28.58 -4.36 6.44
N ASN A 328 29.17 -5.55 6.44
CA ASN A 328 29.11 -6.42 5.29
C ASN A 328 27.63 -6.76 4.97
N PRO A 329 27.12 -6.54 3.76
CA PRO A 329 25.73 -6.81 3.44
C PRO A 329 25.26 -8.23 3.76
N LEU A 330 26.10 -9.24 3.51
CA LEU A 330 25.77 -10.65 3.81
C LEU A 330 25.64 -10.89 5.31
N TRP A 331 26.54 -10.30 6.13
CA TRP A 331 26.45 -10.35 7.57
C TRP A 331 25.19 -9.63 8.07
N SER A 332 24.93 -8.43 7.55
CA SER A 332 23.75 -7.64 7.92
C SER A 332 22.44 -8.37 7.59
N TRP A 333 22.33 -9.04 6.46
CA TRP A 333 21.16 -9.85 6.11
C TRP A 333 20.92 -11.01 7.07
N LYS A 334 21.97 -11.52 7.71
CA LYS A 334 21.88 -12.63 8.67
C LYS A 334 21.58 -12.14 10.09
N HIS A 335 22.19 -11.05 10.53
CA HIS A 335 22.24 -10.60 11.91
C HIS A 335 21.35 -9.36 12.19
N ASN A 336 21.30 -8.39 11.28
CA ASN A 336 20.44 -7.20 11.42
C ASN A 336 19.06 -7.48 10.81
N VAL A 337 18.18 -8.12 11.58
CA VAL A 337 16.94 -8.71 11.07
C VAL A 337 15.73 -8.01 11.62
N THR A 338 14.77 -7.77 10.74
CA THR A 338 13.42 -7.37 11.10
C THR A 338 12.47 -8.55 10.93
N THR A 339 11.72 -8.88 11.98
CA THR A 339 10.61 -9.83 11.92
C THR A 339 9.30 -9.11 12.17
N THR A 340 8.25 -9.47 11.45
CA THR A 340 6.90 -8.93 11.65
C THR A 340 5.90 -10.09 11.64
N GLU A 341 5.24 -10.29 12.76
CA GLU A 341 4.10 -11.19 12.89
C GLU A 341 2.82 -10.35 12.91
N ALA A 342 1.81 -10.74 12.14
CA ALA A 342 0.55 -10.02 12.15
C ALA A 342 -0.65 -10.96 12.00
N ASP A 343 -1.69 -10.64 12.77
CA ASP A 343 -3.01 -11.29 12.73
C ASP A 343 -4.05 -10.31 12.21
N ARG A 344 -4.89 -10.78 11.31
CA ARG A 344 -6.04 -10.01 10.82
C ARG A 344 -7.32 -10.82 10.88
N ILE A 345 -8.36 -10.19 11.39
CA ILE A 345 -9.73 -10.70 11.33
C ILE A 345 -10.58 -9.67 10.59
N ILE A 346 -11.27 -10.10 9.54
CA ILE A 346 -12.28 -9.30 8.86
C ILE A 346 -13.57 -10.09 8.94
N GLY A 347 -14.64 -9.46 9.41
CA GLY A 347 -15.95 -10.11 9.44
C GLY A 347 -17.07 -9.13 9.19
N SER A 348 -18.11 -9.56 8.49
CA SER A 348 -19.32 -8.78 8.30
C SER A 348 -20.57 -9.65 8.36
N ILE A 349 -21.65 -9.03 8.79
CA ILE A 349 -23.01 -9.59 8.77
C ILE A 349 -23.91 -8.58 8.07
N GLY A 350 -24.69 -9.05 7.10
CA GLY A 350 -25.65 -8.25 6.34
C GLY A 350 -27.03 -8.87 6.38
N LEU A 351 -28.02 -8.01 6.52
CA LEU A 351 -29.45 -8.35 6.42
C LEU A 351 -30.04 -7.54 5.27
N ASP A 352 -30.63 -8.21 4.30
CA ASP A 352 -31.37 -7.59 3.22
C ASP A 352 -32.84 -7.99 3.35
N TYR A 353 -33.75 -7.02 3.34
CA TYR A 353 -35.19 -7.22 3.44
C TYR A 353 -35.90 -6.59 2.25
N ASP A 354 -36.39 -7.43 1.35
CA ASP A 354 -37.25 -7.06 0.23
C ASP A 354 -38.67 -6.84 0.76
N VAL A 355 -38.98 -5.58 1.15
CA VAL A 355 -40.29 -5.19 1.70
C VAL A 355 -41.38 -5.32 0.62
N THR A 356 -41.03 -4.91 -0.60
CA THR A 356 -41.81 -5.06 -1.83
C THR A 356 -40.85 -5.29 -2.98
N ASP A 357 -41.36 -5.57 -4.18
CA ASP A 357 -40.56 -5.74 -5.40
C ASP A 357 -39.78 -4.48 -5.81
N TRP A 358 -40.14 -3.32 -5.27
CA TRP A 358 -39.55 -2.01 -5.59
C TRP A 358 -38.88 -1.31 -4.39
N PHE A 359 -38.98 -1.89 -3.18
CA PHE A 359 -38.40 -1.31 -1.97
C PHE A 359 -37.64 -2.35 -1.14
N ASN A 360 -36.35 -2.10 -0.93
CA ASN A 360 -35.42 -2.96 -0.19
C ASN A 360 -34.77 -2.17 0.95
N ILE A 361 -34.61 -2.81 2.09
CA ILE A 361 -33.82 -2.34 3.24
C ILE A 361 -32.63 -3.26 3.40
N SER A 362 -31.41 -2.70 3.33
CA SER A 362 -30.17 -3.44 3.56
C SER A 362 -29.40 -2.83 4.74
N TYR A 363 -29.03 -3.67 5.68
CA TYR A 363 -28.17 -3.30 6.79
C TYR A 363 -26.96 -4.20 6.85
N THR A 364 -25.76 -3.59 6.92
CA THR A 364 -24.50 -4.32 7.05
C THR A 364 -23.70 -3.73 8.20
N ILE A 365 -23.20 -4.59 9.06
CA ILE A 365 -22.20 -4.25 10.08
C ILE A 365 -20.99 -5.15 9.91
N GLY A 366 -19.79 -4.55 10.00
CA GLY A 366 -18.57 -5.32 9.87
C GLY A 366 -17.42 -4.70 10.65
N THR A 367 -16.41 -5.52 10.89
CA THR A 367 -15.22 -5.13 11.64
C THR A 367 -13.96 -5.68 10.99
N ASN A 368 -12.89 -4.90 11.07
CA ASN A 368 -11.54 -5.27 10.72
C ASN A 368 -10.66 -5.08 11.96
N VAL A 369 -10.05 -6.15 12.42
CA VAL A 369 -9.08 -6.14 13.52
C VAL A 369 -7.73 -6.55 12.96
N TYR A 370 -6.73 -5.69 13.11
CA TYR A 370 -5.36 -5.96 12.72
C TYR A 370 -4.45 -5.78 13.92
N SER A 371 -3.68 -6.80 14.26
CA SER A 371 -2.69 -6.79 15.34
C SER A 371 -1.34 -7.14 14.76
N MET A 372 -0.30 -6.37 15.09
CA MET A 372 1.05 -6.54 14.59
C MET A 372 2.03 -6.52 15.76
N TYR A 373 2.99 -7.43 15.71
CA TYR A 373 4.20 -7.42 16.52
C TYR A 373 5.41 -7.41 15.61
N ARG A 374 6.25 -6.38 15.72
CA ARG A 374 7.51 -6.24 14.98
C ARG A 374 8.68 -6.15 15.91
N LYS A 375 9.72 -6.86 15.56
CA LYS A 375 11.01 -6.84 16.23
C LYS A 375 12.09 -6.48 15.22
N GLU A 376 12.86 -5.44 15.50
CA GLU A 376 14.01 -5.04 14.70
C GLU A 376 15.27 -5.22 15.55
N VAL A 377 16.18 -6.04 15.05
CA VAL A 377 17.45 -6.37 15.73
C VAL A 377 18.59 -5.73 14.96
N ILE A 378 19.43 -5.00 15.65
CA ILE A 378 20.78 -4.65 15.25
C ILE A 378 21.69 -5.40 16.18
N ASP A 379 22.46 -6.34 15.64
CA ASP A 379 23.24 -7.27 16.46
C ASP A 379 24.53 -6.64 17.00
N ILE A 380 25.08 -7.28 18.03
CA ILE A 380 26.40 -6.92 18.58
C ILE A 380 27.44 -7.08 17.47
N GLY A 381 28.30 -6.07 17.34
CA GLY A 381 29.32 -6.03 16.30
C GLY A 381 28.91 -5.20 15.07
N SER A 382 27.60 -4.92 14.86
CA SER A 382 27.17 -3.98 13.83
C SER A 382 27.80 -2.60 14.04
N ARG A 383 28.22 -1.96 12.98
CA ARG A 383 28.71 -0.57 12.99
C ARG A 383 27.62 0.43 13.33
N ALA A 384 26.37 0.05 13.17
CA ALA A 384 25.23 0.72 13.76
C ALA A 384 25.19 0.45 15.27
N ALA A 385 24.47 1.29 16.03
CA ALA A 385 24.30 1.16 17.47
C ALA A 385 25.66 0.99 18.23
N GLU A 386 26.73 1.63 17.75
CA GLU A 386 28.08 1.63 18.33
C GLU A 386 28.68 0.24 18.57
N GLY A 387 28.27 -0.76 17.81
CA GLY A 387 28.70 -2.16 17.99
C GLY A 387 28.12 -2.88 19.19
N LYS A 388 27.26 -2.23 19.97
CA LYS A 388 26.71 -2.76 21.23
C LYS A 388 25.37 -3.46 21.07
N GLY A 389 24.76 -3.33 19.92
CA GLY A 389 23.45 -3.87 19.58
C GLY A 389 22.27 -3.03 20.06
N GLN A 390 21.15 -3.20 19.35
CA GLN A 390 19.88 -2.51 19.63
C GLN A 390 18.71 -3.42 19.28
N LEU A 391 17.67 -3.33 20.07
CA LEU A 391 16.38 -3.98 19.82
C LEU A 391 15.28 -2.92 19.77
N THR A 392 14.50 -2.92 18.72
CA THR A 392 13.24 -2.19 18.67
C THR A 392 12.09 -3.18 18.73
N ASP A 393 11.24 -3.04 19.72
CA ASP A 393 10.03 -3.85 19.96
C ASP A 393 8.81 -2.96 19.70
N HIS A 394 8.03 -3.29 18.66
CA HIS A 394 6.92 -2.48 18.21
C HIS A 394 5.64 -3.31 18.15
N LYS A 395 4.62 -2.90 18.90
CA LYS A 395 3.29 -3.50 18.92
C LYS A 395 2.28 -2.48 18.43
N ALA A 396 1.42 -2.89 17.51
CA ALA A 396 0.35 -2.05 17.01
C ALA A 396 -0.95 -2.85 16.87
N ARG A 397 -2.06 -2.21 17.19
CA ARG A 397 -3.40 -2.79 16.99
C ARG A 397 -4.34 -1.73 16.43
N THR A 398 -5.02 -2.09 15.34
CA THR A 398 -6.07 -1.28 14.73
C THR A 398 -7.38 -2.06 14.75
N VAL A 399 -8.44 -1.41 15.22
CA VAL A 399 -9.82 -1.93 15.15
C VAL A 399 -10.64 -0.91 14.39
N GLU A 400 -11.25 -1.33 13.30
CA GLU A 400 -12.13 -0.50 12.50
C GLU A 400 -13.49 -1.18 12.35
N THR A 401 -14.56 -0.48 12.69
CA THR A 401 -15.93 -0.97 12.60
C THR A 401 -16.73 -0.04 11.69
N GLU A 402 -17.45 -0.62 10.77
CA GLU A 402 -18.34 0.08 9.83
C GLU A 402 -19.76 -0.45 9.96
N SER A 403 -20.72 0.44 9.94
CA SER A 403 -22.15 0.14 9.91
C SER A 403 -22.77 0.93 8.77
N THR A 404 -23.51 0.26 7.88
CA THR A 404 -24.16 0.86 6.71
C THR A 404 -25.62 0.42 6.63
N LEU A 405 -26.53 1.37 6.58
CA LEU A 405 -27.96 1.18 6.30
C LEU A 405 -28.28 1.78 4.93
N LEU A 406 -28.96 1.04 4.08
CA LEU A 406 -29.43 1.47 2.76
C LEU A 406 -30.93 1.23 2.66
N LEU A 407 -31.64 2.25 2.20
CA LEU A 407 -33.03 2.18 1.79
C LEU A 407 -33.05 2.38 0.30
N THR A 408 -33.35 1.32 -0.46
CA THR A 408 -33.33 1.31 -1.92
C THR A 408 -34.76 1.28 -2.46
N PHE A 409 -35.08 2.24 -3.30
CA PHE A 409 -36.28 2.28 -4.13
C PHE A 409 -35.84 2.07 -5.58
N GLU A 410 -36.44 1.11 -6.28
CA GLU A 410 -36.15 0.82 -7.69
C GLU A 410 -37.43 0.42 -8.40
N LYS A 411 -37.83 1.19 -9.43
CA LYS A 411 -39.06 0.93 -10.15
C LYS A 411 -39.01 1.48 -11.56
N ASP A 412 -39.57 0.74 -12.48
CA ASP A 412 -39.83 1.17 -13.85
C ASP A 412 -41.20 1.82 -13.97
N PHE A 413 -41.27 2.93 -14.71
CA PHE A 413 -42.47 3.69 -14.97
C PHE A 413 -42.72 3.82 -16.50
N PHE A 414 -43.96 3.64 -16.93
CA PHE A 414 -44.39 3.86 -18.31
C PHE A 414 -43.51 3.11 -19.34
N GLU A 415 -43.02 1.93 -19.01
CA GLU A 415 -42.18 1.05 -19.86
C GLU A 415 -40.80 1.67 -20.29
N ASP A 416 -40.70 3.00 -20.35
CA ASP A 416 -39.55 3.72 -20.87
C ASP A 416 -38.65 4.32 -19.82
N TYR A 417 -39.12 4.50 -18.59
CA TYR A 417 -38.39 5.21 -17.52
C TYR A 417 -38.06 4.29 -16.37
N SER A 418 -36.82 4.27 -15.97
CA SER A 418 -36.36 3.61 -14.73
C SER A 418 -35.92 4.63 -13.70
N VAL A 419 -36.30 4.41 -12.45
CA VAL A 419 -35.92 5.26 -11.31
C VAL A 419 -35.32 4.35 -10.23
N LYS A 420 -34.09 4.65 -9.85
CA LYS A 420 -33.44 4.05 -8.68
C LYS A 420 -33.00 5.14 -7.72
N ALA A 421 -33.53 5.10 -6.51
CA ALA A 421 -33.15 6.02 -5.45
C ALA A 421 -32.63 5.25 -4.23
N ILE A 422 -31.53 5.70 -3.65
CA ILE A 422 -30.92 5.12 -2.46
C ILE A 422 -30.77 6.23 -1.41
N LEU A 423 -31.32 6.00 -0.22
CA LEU A 423 -31.00 6.79 0.97
C LEU A 423 -30.12 5.94 1.87
N GLY A 424 -28.93 6.44 2.17
CA GLY A 424 -27.94 5.68 2.94
C GLY A 424 -27.46 6.43 4.16
N HIS A 425 -27.15 5.67 5.20
CA HIS A 425 -26.44 6.13 6.39
C HIS A 425 -25.26 5.20 6.66
N ASN A 426 -24.09 5.77 6.94
CA ASN A 426 -22.99 4.99 7.44
C ASN A 426 -22.34 5.61 8.68
N ALA A 427 -21.77 4.75 9.53
CA ALA A 427 -21.00 5.14 10.70
C ALA A 427 -19.76 4.29 10.80
N ASN A 428 -18.62 4.95 10.96
CA ASN A 428 -17.30 4.33 11.08
C ASN A 428 -16.61 4.76 12.37
N GLU A 429 -16.03 3.83 13.09
CA GLU A 429 -15.11 4.08 14.18
C GLU A 429 -13.80 3.34 13.92
N ARG A 430 -12.67 4.08 13.91
CA ARG A 430 -11.33 3.52 13.88
C ARG A 430 -10.61 3.86 15.18
N LYS A 431 -10.04 2.83 15.80
CA LYS A 431 -9.19 2.91 16.99
C LYS A 431 -7.85 2.28 16.69
N ARG A 432 -6.76 2.99 16.98
CA ARG A 432 -5.38 2.49 16.84
C ARG A 432 -4.63 2.69 18.15
N THR A 433 -3.88 1.68 18.53
CA THR A 433 -2.95 1.73 19.67
C THR A 433 -1.59 1.23 19.22
N GLU A 434 -0.53 1.88 19.65
CA GLU A 434 0.84 1.45 19.39
C GLU A 434 1.70 1.63 20.62
N THR A 435 2.67 0.74 20.77
CA THR A 435 3.73 0.85 21.77
C THR A 435 5.05 0.51 21.10
N LEU A 436 6.02 1.40 21.20
CA LEU A 436 7.36 1.28 20.64
C LEU A 436 8.36 1.41 21.77
N VAL A 437 9.17 0.37 21.98
CA VAL A 437 10.24 0.36 22.97
C VAL A 437 11.56 0.08 22.30
N VAL A 438 12.54 0.93 22.55
CA VAL A 438 13.91 0.76 22.07
C VAL A 438 14.79 0.34 23.24
N GLY A 439 15.42 -0.83 23.11
CA GLY A 439 16.42 -1.34 24.03
C GLY A 439 17.82 -1.25 23.42
N THR A 440 18.79 -0.70 24.14
CA THR A 440 20.18 -0.54 23.67
C THR A 440 21.18 -1.28 24.55
N GLU A 441 22.32 -1.66 23.98
CA GLU A 441 23.40 -2.37 24.58
C GLU A 441 22.99 -3.76 25.12
N PHE A 442 23.06 -4.79 24.28
CA PHE A 442 22.83 -6.17 24.70
C PHE A 442 23.84 -6.62 25.76
N LYS A 443 23.36 -7.32 26.79
CA LYS A 443 24.18 -7.88 27.86
C LYS A 443 24.93 -9.14 27.42
N VAL A 444 24.25 -9.98 26.62
CA VAL A 444 24.79 -11.22 26.06
C VAL A 444 24.35 -11.36 24.57
N PRO A 445 25.16 -11.98 23.70
CA PRO A 445 24.84 -12.18 22.30
C PRO A 445 23.75 -13.24 22.11
N ASN A 446 23.12 -13.21 20.91
CA ASN A 446 22.13 -14.19 20.44
C ASN A 446 20.84 -14.31 21.29
N ILE A 447 20.54 -13.35 22.14
CA ILE A 447 19.29 -13.28 22.91
C ILE A 447 18.62 -11.92 22.62
N TYR A 448 17.60 -11.92 21.78
CA TYR A 448 16.96 -10.71 21.30
C TYR A 448 15.63 -10.46 22.02
N ASN A 449 15.72 -9.96 23.25
CA ASN A 449 14.59 -9.48 24.04
C ASN A 449 14.98 -8.23 24.85
N LEU A 450 14.00 -7.46 25.28
CA LEU A 450 14.23 -6.21 26.02
C LEU A 450 14.94 -6.44 27.36
N ALA A 451 14.69 -7.56 28.03
CA ALA A 451 15.37 -7.88 29.30
C ALA A 451 16.90 -8.07 29.16
N ASN A 452 17.34 -8.40 27.92
CA ASN A 452 18.76 -8.53 27.60
C ASN A 452 19.43 -7.18 27.24
N THR A 453 18.71 -6.05 27.26
CA THR A 453 19.29 -4.73 27.02
C THR A 453 19.61 -4.01 28.33
N LYS A 454 20.61 -3.13 28.32
CA LYS A 454 20.98 -2.33 29.51
C LYS A 454 20.04 -1.16 29.71
N ASN A 455 19.71 -0.45 28.62
CA ASN A 455 18.84 0.70 28.62
C ASN A 455 17.60 0.41 27.82
N GLN A 456 16.43 0.89 28.29
CA GLN A 456 15.15 0.73 27.61
C GLN A 456 14.42 2.06 27.64
N VAL A 457 13.97 2.51 26.49
CA VAL A 457 13.23 3.76 26.34
C VAL A 457 11.92 3.48 25.62
N VAL A 458 10.81 3.91 26.21
CA VAL A 458 9.53 3.97 25.51
C VAL A 458 9.61 5.12 24.52
N SER A 459 9.81 4.79 23.25
CA SER A 459 9.96 5.76 22.16
C SER A 459 8.62 6.20 21.57
N GLY A 460 7.54 5.44 21.81
CA GLY A 460 6.20 5.76 21.41
C GLY A 460 5.16 5.00 22.21
N ASP A 461 4.13 5.72 22.65
CA ASP A 461 2.91 5.17 23.24
C ASP A 461 1.75 5.97 22.65
N TYR A 462 1.07 5.38 21.67
CA TYR A 462 0.17 6.10 20.81
C TYR A 462 -1.25 5.53 20.90
N TYR A 463 -2.22 6.43 21.05
CA TYR A 463 -3.63 6.13 21.02
C TYR A 463 -4.34 7.08 20.06
N GLU A 464 -5.02 6.51 19.06
CA GLU A 464 -5.82 7.26 18.11
C GLU A 464 -7.25 6.74 18.08
N LYS A 465 -8.19 7.66 18.03
CA LYS A 465 -9.59 7.35 17.79
C LYS A 465 -10.20 8.36 16.83
N ARG A 466 -10.81 7.86 15.75
CA ARG A 466 -11.50 8.63 14.73
C ARG A 466 -12.90 8.09 14.53
N ARG A 467 -13.88 8.99 14.38
CA ARG A 467 -15.26 8.68 14.05
C ARG A 467 -15.72 9.49 12.86
N LEU A 468 -16.37 8.81 11.94
CA LEU A 468 -17.02 9.39 10.77
C LEU A 468 -18.48 8.92 10.73
N MET A 469 -19.39 9.84 10.43
CA MET A 469 -20.78 9.54 10.14
C MET A 469 -21.14 10.18 8.81
N GLY A 470 -21.96 9.52 8.00
CA GLY A 470 -22.42 10.06 6.73
C GLY A 470 -23.87 9.74 6.45
N VAL A 471 -24.57 10.69 5.87
CA VAL A 471 -25.89 10.49 5.25
C VAL A 471 -25.78 10.84 3.80
N PHE A 472 -26.28 9.99 2.91
CA PHE A 472 -26.21 10.21 1.48
C PHE A 472 -27.49 9.80 0.76
N PHE A 473 -27.71 10.48 -0.33
CA PHE A 473 -28.80 10.20 -1.28
C PHE A 473 -28.18 10.00 -2.67
N ASP A 474 -28.61 8.95 -3.36
CA ASP A 474 -28.23 8.69 -4.74
C ASP A 474 -29.49 8.45 -5.56
N LEU A 475 -29.61 9.14 -6.70
CA LEU A 475 -30.71 9.02 -7.62
C LEU A 475 -30.19 8.75 -9.02
N THR A 476 -30.62 7.67 -9.62
CA THR A 476 -30.39 7.34 -11.02
C THR A 476 -31.72 7.33 -11.79
N LEU A 477 -31.78 8.13 -12.82
CA LEU A 477 -32.90 8.19 -13.76
C LEU A 477 -32.45 7.57 -15.10
N GLY A 478 -33.17 6.60 -15.59
CA GLY A 478 -32.94 5.95 -16.89
C GLY A 478 -34.08 6.22 -17.86
N TYR A 479 -33.77 6.39 -19.15
CA TYR A 479 -34.70 6.47 -20.22
C TYR A 479 -34.35 5.49 -21.34
N LYS A 480 -35.28 4.57 -21.67
CA LYS A 480 -35.15 3.54 -22.70
C LYS A 480 -33.84 2.77 -22.71
N SER A 481 -33.22 2.59 -21.55
CA SER A 481 -31.92 1.89 -21.38
C SER A 481 -30.73 2.52 -22.11
N TRP A 482 -30.88 3.68 -22.75
CA TRP A 482 -29.79 4.34 -23.48
C TRP A 482 -29.42 5.74 -22.95
N ALA A 483 -30.23 6.38 -22.11
CA ALA A 483 -29.86 7.63 -21.45
C ALA A 483 -30.01 7.48 -19.94
N PHE A 484 -28.99 7.89 -19.19
CA PHE A 484 -28.99 7.83 -17.73
C PHE A 484 -28.47 9.13 -17.14
N LEU A 485 -29.12 9.61 -16.08
CA LEU A 485 -28.72 10.77 -15.32
C LEU A 485 -28.66 10.39 -13.84
N GLY A 486 -27.50 10.61 -13.21
CA GLY A 486 -27.27 10.31 -11.80
C GLY A 486 -27.01 11.57 -10.98
N PHE A 487 -27.56 11.63 -9.77
CA PHE A 487 -27.35 12.67 -8.78
C PHE A 487 -26.98 12.02 -7.45
N THR A 488 -25.84 12.37 -6.90
CA THR A 488 -25.44 11.93 -5.57
C THR A 488 -25.26 13.17 -4.68
N ALA A 489 -25.79 13.13 -3.46
CA ALA A 489 -25.60 14.15 -2.47
C ALA A 489 -25.19 13.49 -1.14
N ARG A 490 -24.14 13.96 -0.50
CA ARG A 490 -23.65 13.41 0.76
C ARG A 490 -23.25 14.49 1.73
N ASN A 491 -23.56 14.27 3.00
CA ASN A 491 -23.03 15.06 4.10
C ASN A 491 -22.30 14.13 5.10
N ASP A 492 -21.06 14.47 5.39
CA ASP A 492 -20.26 13.78 6.41
C ASP A 492 -20.04 14.62 7.65
N TRP A 493 -19.90 13.96 8.79
CA TRP A 493 -19.50 14.53 10.07
C TRP A 493 -18.25 13.80 10.57
N SER A 494 -17.17 14.55 10.80
CA SER A 494 -15.91 14.00 11.30
C SER A 494 -15.60 14.48 12.73
N SER A 495 -15.10 13.57 13.56
CA SER A 495 -14.58 13.88 14.89
C SER A 495 -13.23 14.60 14.88
N THR A 496 -12.55 14.67 13.74
CA THR A 496 -11.21 15.29 13.59
C THR A 496 -11.26 16.75 13.21
N LEU A 497 -12.44 17.29 12.95
CA LEU A 497 -12.67 18.68 12.60
C LEU A 497 -13.37 19.44 13.73
N PRO A 498 -13.16 20.77 13.85
CA PRO A 498 -13.78 21.61 14.88
C PRO A 498 -15.29 21.68 14.66
N LYS A 499 -16.05 21.99 15.73
CA LYS A 499 -17.52 22.00 15.70
C LYS A 499 -18.11 22.77 14.53
N ASN A 500 -17.49 23.89 14.13
CA ASN A 500 -17.99 24.76 13.06
C ASN A 500 -17.75 24.18 11.66
N HIS A 501 -16.84 23.23 11.50
CA HIS A 501 -16.43 22.66 10.20
C HIS A 501 -16.50 21.13 10.15
N ARG A 502 -17.00 20.47 11.22
CA ARG A 502 -17.08 19.00 11.25
C ARG A 502 -18.11 18.42 10.29
N SER A 503 -19.11 19.23 9.89
CA SER A 503 -20.15 18.86 8.93
C SER A 503 -19.82 19.48 7.58
N TYR A 504 -19.74 18.66 6.54
CA TYR A 504 -19.43 19.13 5.19
C TYR A 504 -20.18 18.33 4.13
N PHE A 505 -20.78 19.10 3.23
CA PHE A 505 -21.64 18.63 2.16
C PHE A 505 -20.91 18.60 0.83
N TYR A 506 -21.20 17.60 0.01
CA TYR A 506 -20.65 17.49 -1.34
C TYR A 506 -21.57 16.72 -2.29
N PRO A 507 -21.79 17.25 -3.52
CA PRO A 507 -22.62 16.67 -4.55
C PRO A 507 -21.79 16.02 -5.66
N ALA A 508 -22.46 15.13 -6.44
CA ALA A 508 -21.97 14.64 -7.70
C ALA A 508 -23.12 14.52 -8.72
N VAL A 509 -22.79 14.72 -10.00
CA VAL A 509 -23.72 14.56 -11.13
C VAL A 509 -23.03 13.73 -12.19
N THR A 510 -23.74 12.73 -12.73
CA THR A 510 -23.24 11.87 -13.80
C THR A 510 -24.27 11.76 -14.90
N GLY A 511 -23.79 11.67 -16.15
CA GLY A 511 -24.62 11.41 -17.31
C GLY A 511 -23.98 10.34 -18.18
N SER A 512 -24.79 9.46 -18.73
CA SER A 512 -24.33 8.52 -19.73
C SER A 512 -25.36 8.36 -20.85
N PHE A 513 -24.85 8.23 -22.06
CA PHE A 513 -25.66 8.15 -23.31
C PHE A 513 -25.11 7.05 -24.20
N VAL A 514 -25.92 6.00 -24.39
CA VAL A 514 -25.62 4.87 -25.29
C VAL A 514 -26.16 5.24 -26.67
N PHE A 515 -25.36 5.98 -27.42
CA PHE A 515 -25.81 6.53 -28.73
C PHE A 515 -25.97 5.44 -29.79
N SER A 516 -25.28 4.29 -29.65
CA SER A 516 -25.50 3.14 -30.54
C SER A 516 -26.94 2.64 -30.48
N ASP A 517 -27.54 2.63 -29.29
CA ASP A 517 -28.91 2.13 -29.10
C ASP A 517 -29.93 3.22 -29.40
N ALA A 518 -29.67 4.47 -29.00
CA ALA A 518 -30.55 5.60 -29.26
C ALA A 518 -30.78 5.86 -30.76
N PHE A 519 -29.73 5.64 -31.56
CA PHE A 519 -29.77 5.88 -33.00
C PHE A 519 -29.80 4.60 -33.86
N ASN A 520 -29.93 3.42 -33.25
CA ASN A 520 -29.91 2.12 -33.92
C ASN A 520 -28.70 1.94 -34.85
N LEU A 521 -27.49 2.33 -34.37
CA LEU A 521 -26.26 2.33 -35.19
C LEU A 521 -25.57 0.95 -35.20
N GLN A 522 -26.15 -0.05 -34.55
CA GLN A 522 -25.54 -1.37 -34.41
C GLN A 522 -25.43 -2.06 -35.77
N SER A 523 -24.24 -2.57 -36.07
CA SER A 523 -23.92 -3.30 -37.29
C SER A 523 -22.84 -4.33 -37.00
N ASN A 524 -22.48 -5.17 -37.96
CA ASN A 524 -21.36 -6.11 -37.82
C ASN A 524 -20.02 -5.42 -37.59
N MET A 525 -19.90 -4.14 -38.02
CA MET A 525 -18.66 -3.37 -37.85
C MET A 525 -18.68 -2.53 -36.57
N PHE A 526 -19.80 -1.95 -36.18
CA PHE A 526 -19.98 -1.12 -34.98
C PHE A 526 -21.07 -1.71 -34.11
N ASN A 527 -20.72 -2.13 -32.86
CA ASN A 527 -21.65 -2.89 -32.02
C ASN A 527 -22.13 -2.10 -30.81
N PHE A 528 -21.31 -1.18 -30.27
CA PHE A 528 -21.66 -0.43 -29.10
C PHE A 528 -20.93 0.90 -29.05
N GLY A 529 -21.64 1.95 -28.67
CA GLY A 529 -21.10 3.28 -28.47
C GLY A 529 -21.77 3.99 -27.31
N LYS A 530 -20.97 4.40 -26.31
CA LYS A 530 -21.42 5.08 -25.11
C LYS A 530 -20.52 6.28 -24.82
N ILE A 531 -21.12 7.41 -24.48
CA ILE A 531 -20.44 8.58 -23.90
C ILE A 531 -20.85 8.68 -22.45
N ARG A 532 -19.90 9.03 -21.57
CA ARG A 532 -20.13 9.32 -20.15
C ARG A 532 -19.51 10.64 -19.77
N VAL A 533 -20.19 11.38 -18.91
CA VAL A 533 -19.71 12.62 -18.30
C VAL A 533 -19.96 12.57 -16.80
N GLY A 534 -19.08 13.15 -16.04
CA GLY A 534 -19.23 13.22 -14.59
C GLY A 534 -18.60 14.49 -14.03
N TRP A 535 -19.26 15.05 -13.03
CA TRP A 535 -18.71 16.07 -12.17
C TRP A 535 -18.99 15.69 -10.73
N ALA A 536 -18.00 15.83 -9.88
CA ALA A 536 -18.14 15.58 -8.45
C ALA A 536 -17.28 16.51 -7.63
N LYS A 537 -17.76 16.81 -6.44
CA LYS A 537 -16.97 17.38 -5.35
C LYS A 537 -16.96 16.36 -4.22
N VAL A 538 -15.80 16.11 -3.62
CA VAL A 538 -15.65 15.17 -2.48
C VAL A 538 -14.84 15.88 -1.40
N GLY A 539 -15.33 15.83 -0.16
CA GLY A 539 -14.61 16.37 0.97
C GLY A 539 -13.68 15.34 1.61
N ARG A 540 -12.68 15.81 2.34
CA ARG A 540 -11.77 15.01 3.16
C ARG A 540 -11.50 15.72 4.48
N ASP A 541 -11.49 14.99 5.58
CA ASP A 541 -11.20 15.51 6.92
C ASP A 541 -9.69 15.50 7.23
N ALA A 542 -9.32 16.12 8.35
CA ALA A 542 -7.96 16.13 8.89
C ALA A 542 -7.59 14.81 9.58
N ASP A 543 -6.31 14.60 9.80
CA ASP A 543 -5.86 13.60 10.75
C ASP A 543 -6.23 13.99 12.20
N PRO A 544 -6.37 13.02 13.12
CA PRO A 544 -6.72 13.29 14.49
C PRO A 544 -5.73 14.21 15.22
N TYR A 545 -6.26 14.99 16.18
CA TYR A 545 -5.54 15.78 17.19
C TYR A 545 -4.84 17.06 16.70
N TYR A 546 -5.05 17.53 15.48
CA TYR A 546 -4.52 18.82 15.00
C TYR A 546 -5.23 20.04 15.62
N LEU A 547 -6.32 19.84 16.37
CA LEU A 547 -7.14 20.95 16.89
C LEU A 547 -6.60 21.54 18.18
N TYR A 548 -5.79 20.82 18.94
CA TYR A 548 -5.46 21.15 20.31
C TYR A 548 -3.96 21.24 20.55
N ASN A 549 -3.56 22.17 21.41
CA ASN A 549 -2.21 22.14 21.96
C ASN A 549 -2.09 20.95 22.92
N VAL A 550 -1.05 20.18 22.76
CA VAL A 550 -0.76 19.01 23.59
C VAL A 550 0.57 19.19 24.31
N TYR A 551 0.74 18.47 25.41
CA TYR A 551 1.96 18.49 26.20
C TYR A 551 2.56 17.07 26.23
N ALA A 552 3.87 16.98 26.02
CA ALA A 552 4.62 15.76 26.17
C ALA A 552 5.19 15.69 27.60
N LEU A 553 5.17 14.49 28.20
CA LEU A 553 5.91 14.22 29.42
C LEU A 553 7.39 14.06 29.07
N GLY A 554 8.25 14.85 29.71
CA GLY A 554 9.69 14.72 29.59
C GLY A 554 10.31 13.88 30.72
N ASP A 555 11.60 13.61 30.60
CA ASP A 555 12.34 12.93 31.66
C ASP A 555 12.32 13.75 32.96
N PRO A 556 12.16 13.11 34.12
CA PRO A 556 12.12 13.83 35.40
C PRO A 556 13.43 14.62 35.64
N PHE A 557 13.27 15.89 35.93
CA PHE A 557 14.41 16.74 36.34
C PHE A 557 14.43 16.87 37.86
N ARG A 558 15.49 16.42 38.51
CA ARG A 558 15.65 16.41 39.97
C ARG A 558 14.46 15.77 40.70
N GLY A 559 13.92 14.67 40.15
CA GLY A 559 12.77 13.96 40.75
C GLY A 559 11.41 14.64 40.53
N GLN A 560 11.36 15.74 39.74
CA GLN A 560 10.11 16.43 39.36
C GLN A 560 9.73 16.09 37.92
N THR A 561 8.46 15.74 37.72
CA THR A 561 7.93 15.55 36.36
C THR A 561 7.94 16.86 35.61
N ILE A 562 8.53 16.87 34.43
CA ILE A 562 8.51 18.03 33.52
C ILE A 562 7.58 17.74 32.34
N THR A 563 6.97 18.78 31.84
CA THR A 563 6.18 18.75 30.60
C THR A 563 6.69 19.79 29.64
N SER A 564 6.73 19.42 28.37
CA SER A 564 7.03 20.35 27.28
C SER A 564 5.80 20.54 26.39
N ALA A 565 5.56 21.75 25.90
CA ALA A 565 4.56 21.96 24.87
C ALA A 565 4.98 21.24 23.59
N SER A 566 4.03 20.71 22.82
CA SER A 566 4.28 20.20 21.49
C SER A 566 4.88 21.29 20.62
N SER A 567 5.78 20.91 19.70
CA SER A 567 6.29 21.82 18.68
C SER A 567 5.22 22.29 17.69
N SER A 568 4.13 21.54 17.56
CA SER A 568 2.99 21.85 16.68
C SER A 568 1.86 22.51 17.46
N ALA A 569 1.41 23.69 16.98
CA ALA A 569 0.28 24.42 17.54
C ALA A 569 -1.05 23.79 17.10
N GLY A 570 -2.05 23.78 17.98
CA GLY A 570 -3.40 23.38 17.66
C GLY A 570 -4.13 24.42 16.81
N ASN A 571 -4.96 23.98 15.86
CA ASN A 571 -5.74 24.86 14.98
C ASN A 571 -7.25 24.54 15.03
N ASN A 572 -8.00 25.33 15.78
CA ASN A 572 -9.46 25.21 15.89
C ASN A 572 -10.25 25.78 14.69
N ASN A 573 -9.55 26.26 13.64
CA ASN A 573 -10.16 26.79 12.43
C ASN A 573 -10.00 25.87 11.22
N LEU A 574 -9.47 24.66 11.41
CA LEU A 574 -9.31 23.70 10.32
C LEU A 574 -10.63 23.41 9.60
N LYS A 575 -10.55 23.37 8.29
CA LYS A 575 -11.64 23.04 7.36
C LYS A 575 -11.34 21.73 6.65
N PRO A 576 -12.35 21.02 6.09
CA PRO A 576 -12.09 19.88 5.24
C PRO A 576 -11.37 20.31 3.95
N GLU A 577 -10.51 19.43 3.43
CA GLU A 577 -10.02 19.51 2.05
C GLU A 577 -11.17 19.19 1.09
N PHE A 578 -11.14 19.75 -0.12
CA PHE A 578 -12.09 19.39 -1.17
C PHE A 578 -11.38 19.04 -2.46
N THR A 579 -11.84 17.97 -3.08
CA THR A 579 -11.42 17.56 -4.41
C THR A 579 -12.61 17.67 -5.36
N GLU A 580 -12.44 18.42 -6.44
CA GLU A 580 -13.42 18.60 -7.50
C GLU A 580 -12.87 17.99 -8.79
N GLU A 581 -13.69 17.16 -9.46
CA GLU A 581 -13.28 16.43 -10.64
C GLU A 581 -14.34 16.54 -11.74
N VAL A 582 -13.87 16.77 -12.98
CA VAL A 582 -14.63 16.62 -14.21
C VAL A 582 -14.03 15.47 -15.01
N GLU A 583 -14.89 14.57 -15.45
CA GLU A 583 -14.52 13.41 -16.26
C GLU A 583 -15.40 13.32 -17.52
N VAL A 584 -14.78 13.01 -18.66
CA VAL A 584 -15.46 12.67 -19.91
C VAL A 584 -14.85 11.41 -20.47
N GLY A 585 -15.69 10.44 -20.83
CA GLY A 585 -15.22 9.18 -21.37
C GLY A 585 -16.12 8.63 -22.47
N THR A 586 -15.57 7.71 -23.25
CA THR A 586 -16.32 6.97 -24.27
C THR A 586 -15.88 5.50 -24.25
N GLN A 587 -16.85 4.64 -24.53
CA GLN A 587 -16.63 3.22 -24.79
C GLN A 587 -17.17 2.86 -26.15
N LEU A 588 -16.35 2.20 -26.97
CA LEU A 588 -16.67 1.82 -28.34
C LEU A 588 -16.31 0.36 -28.56
N ASP A 589 -17.25 -0.43 -29.11
CA ASP A 589 -17.03 -1.81 -29.49
C ASP A 589 -17.25 -2.01 -30.98
N PHE A 590 -16.33 -2.71 -31.63
CA PHE A 590 -16.30 -2.98 -33.04
C PHE A 590 -16.14 -4.47 -33.37
N PHE A 591 -16.54 -4.87 -34.59
CA PHE A 591 -16.31 -6.20 -35.17
C PHE A 591 -16.84 -7.34 -34.29
N ASN A 592 -18.13 -7.27 -33.91
CA ASN A 592 -18.76 -8.20 -32.98
C ASN A 592 -18.03 -8.27 -31.63
N ARG A 593 -17.66 -7.09 -31.08
CA ARG A 593 -16.91 -6.91 -29.82
C ARG A 593 -15.52 -7.51 -29.83
N ARG A 594 -14.94 -7.75 -31.02
CA ARG A 594 -13.55 -8.18 -31.14
C ARG A 594 -12.55 -7.06 -30.88
N LEU A 595 -12.96 -5.80 -31.02
CA LEU A 595 -12.16 -4.65 -30.68
C LEU A 595 -12.97 -3.75 -29.76
N SER A 596 -12.48 -3.51 -28.56
CA SER A 596 -13.07 -2.61 -27.56
C SER A 596 -12.10 -1.51 -27.20
N LEU A 597 -12.56 -0.27 -27.21
CA LEU A 597 -11.81 0.92 -26.79
C LEU A 597 -12.56 1.59 -25.64
N ASP A 598 -11.89 1.82 -24.53
CA ASP A 598 -12.33 2.70 -23.45
C ASP A 598 -11.37 3.88 -23.37
N PHE A 599 -11.88 5.09 -23.50
CA PHE A 599 -11.11 6.33 -23.39
C PHE A 599 -11.72 7.20 -22.30
N THR A 600 -10.87 7.78 -21.45
CA THR A 600 -11.28 8.74 -20.43
C THR A 600 -10.30 9.90 -20.37
N TRP A 601 -10.83 11.11 -20.33
CA TRP A 601 -10.13 12.33 -19.95
C TRP A 601 -10.67 12.82 -18.61
N TYR A 602 -9.78 13.31 -17.73
CA TYR A 602 -10.17 13.88 -16.44
C TYR A 602 -9.35 15.11 -16.08
N ASN A 603 -9.94 15.98 -15.25
CA ASN A 603 -9.29 17.10 -14.58
C ASN A 603 -9.80 17.16 -13.15
N LYS A 604 -8.88 16.95 -12.20
CA LYS A 604 -9.12 16.84 -10.77
C LYS A 604 -8.36 17.96 -10.07
N ILE A 605 -9.03 18.78 -9.25
CA ILE A 605 -8.46 19.90 -8.51
C ILE A 605 -8.76 19.70 -7.02
N SER A 606 -7.71 19.64 -6.21
CA SER A 606 -7.80 19.58 -4.75
C SER A 606 -7.45 20.95 -4.15
N THR A 607 -8.26 21.41 -3.21
CA THR A 607 -8.19 22.75 -2.59
C THR A 607 -8.29 22.66 -1.07
N ASN A 608 -7.87 23.70 -0.36
CA ASN A 608 -7.83 23.75 1.10
C ASN A 608 -7.01 22.61 1.70
N LEU A 609 -5.88 22.29 1.09
CA LEU A 609 -5.04 21.18 1.52
C LEU A 609 -4.50 21.45 2.93
N ILE A 610 -4.54 20.44 3.79
CA ILE A 610 -4.06 20.53 5.15
C ILE A 610 -2.58 20.19 5.18
N ALA A 611 -1.75 21.18 5.56
CA ALA A 611 -0.31 21.02 5.60
C ALA A 611 0.32 21.82 6.75
N PRO A 612 1.51 21.44 7.24
CA PRO A 612 2.23 22.19 8.25
C PRO A 612 2.77 23.49 7.68
N VAL A 613 2.53 24.58 8.38
CA VAL A 613 3.08 25.91 8.11
C VAL A 613 4.05 26.22 9.22
N GLN A 614 5.28 26.61 8.87
CA GLN A 614 6.27 27.01 9.86
C GLN A 614 5.86 28.31 10.55
N LEU A 615 6.00 28.34 11.86
CA LEU A 615 5.76 29.50 12.70
C LEU A 615 7.10 30.10 13.15
N PRO A 616 7.14 31.40 13.41
CA PRO A 616 8.30 32.02 14.06
C PRO A 616 8.55 31.35 15.44
N ASN A 617 9.78 30.97 15.73
CA ASN A 617 10.14 30.33 17.01
C ASN A 617 9.77 31.17 18.25
N SER A 618 9.63 32.49 18.08
CA SER A 618 9.13 33.41 19.13
C SER A 618 7.69 33.14 19.56
N SER A 619 6.91 32.38 18.78
CA SER A 619 5.55 31.95 19.14
C SER A 619 5.53 30.82 20.19
N GLY A 620 6.67 30.18 20.43
CA GLY A 620 6.79 28.97 21.24
C GLY A 620 6.43 27.67 20.49
N PHE A 621 6.08 27.75 19.21
CA PHE A 621 5.77 26.64 18.34
C PHE A 621 6.66 26.67 17.08
N VAL A 622 6.88 25.54 16.47
CA VAL A 622 7.63 25.42 15.22
C VAL A 622 6.70 25.46 14.01
N GLU A 623 5.51 24.86 14.14
CA GLU A 623 4.56 24.72 13.05
C GLU A 623 3.10 24.75 13.52
N ILE A 624 2.19 24.93 12.57
CA ILE A 624 0.75 24.75 12.72
C ILE A 624 0.18 24.10 11.47
N TYR A 625 -0.70 23.14 11.62
CA TYR A 625 -1.45 22.60 10.48
C TYR A 625 -2.57 23.56 10.08
N ASP A 626 -2.58 23.97 8.81
CA ASP A 626 -3.53 24.96 8.29
C ASP A 626 -3.99 24.57 6.88
N ASN A 627 -5.10 25.13 6.44
CA ASN A 627 -5.66 24.91 5.12
C ASN A 627 -5.08 25.89 4.12
N PHE A 628 -4.32 25.38 3.16
CA PHE A 628 -3.80 26.19 2.05
C PHE A 628 -3.43 25.31 0.86
N GLY A 629 -3.17 25.97 -0.26
CA GLY A 629 -2.64 25.30 -1.44
C GLY A 629 -3.70 24.63 -2.31
N LYS A 630 -3.26 24.33 -3.51
CA LYS A 630 -4.09 23.78 -4.58
C LYS A 630 -3.24 22.89 -5.47
N ILE A 631 -3.71 21.66 -5.70
CA ILE A 631 -3.08 20.69 -6.58
C ILE A 631 -4.06 20.35 -7.72
N ARG A 632 -3.52 20.24 -8.93
CA ARG A 632 -4.24 19.74 -10.10
C ARG A 632 -3.66 18.45 -10.61
N ASN A 633 -4.51 17.47 -10.85
CA ASN A 633 -4.21 16.27 -11.63
C ASN A 633 -5.06 16.25 -12.89
N ARG A 634 -4.44 16.18 -14.05
CA ARG A 634 -5.17 16.02 -15.34
C ARG A 634 -4.52 14.93 -16.16
N GLY A 635 -5.33 14.16 -16.85
CA GLY A 635 -4.79 13.06 -17.61
C GLY A 635 -5.76 12.41 -18.58
N ILE A 636 -5.21 11.42 -19.28
CA ILE A 636 -5.94 10.55 -20.19
C ILE A 636 -5.67 9.10 -19.82
N GLU A 637 -6.69 8.27 -19.99
CA GLU A 637 -6.64 6.82 -19.79
C GLU A 637 -7.20 6.16 -21.05
N ILE A 638 -6.51 5.15 -21.57
CA ILE A 638 -6.91 4.37 -22.73
C ILE A 638 -6.79 2.90 -22.39
N GLY A 639 -7.88 2.16 -22.52
CA GLY A 639 -7.92 0.72 -22.49
C GLY A 639 -8.29 0.21 -23.88
N LEU A 640 -7.43 -0.60 -24.49
CA LEU A 640 -7.69 -1.26 -25.76
C LEU A 640 -7.68 -2.76 -25.55
N ARG A 641 -8.74 -3.43 -25.98
CA ARG A 641 -8.83 -4.89 -25.97
C ARG A 641 -9.14 -5.35 -27.39
N ALA A 642 -8.37 -6.30 -27.88
CA ALA A 642 -8.56 -6.89 -29.20
C ALA A 642 -8.56 -8.43 -29.11
N VAL A 643 -9.42 -9.06 -29.89
CA VAL A 643 -9.46 -10.52 -30.11
C VAL A 643 -9.14 -10.78 -31.59
N PRO A 644 -7.85 -10.75 -31.98
CA PRO A 644 -7.44 -10.92 -33.38
C PRO A 644 -7.85 -12.25 -33.96
N VAL A 645 -7.76 -13.31 -33.15
CA VAL A 645 -8.09 -14.68 -33.59
C VAL A 645 -9.02 -15.31 -32.57
N GLU A 646 -10.15 -15.84 -33.08
CA GLU A 646 -11.09 -16.65 -32.32
C GLU A 646 -11.63 -17.74 -33.24
N ILE A 647 -11.21 -18.97 -32.95
CA ILE A 647 -11.64 -20.19 -33.64
C ILE A 647 -12.08 -21.20 -32.57
N LYS A 648 -12.64 -22.33 -32.98
CA LYS A 648 -13.30 -23.30 -32.09
C LYS A 648 -12.49 -23.68 -30.84
N ASP A 649 -11.17 -23.90 -31.01
CA ASP A 649 -10.31 -24.42 -29.94
C ASP A 649 -9.15 -23.44 -29.58
N PHE A 650 -9.16 -22.21 -30.14
CA PHE A 650 -8.12 -21.22 -29.87
C PHE A 650 -8.69 -19.80 -29.89
N LYS A 651 -8.44 -19.07 -28.81
CA LYS A 651 -8.75 -17.66 -28.68
C LYS A 651 -7.51 -16.87 -28.28
N TRP A 652 -7.17 -15.86 -29.08
CA TRP A 652 -6.08 -14.93 -28.74
C TRP A 652 -6.67 -13.57 -28.43
N GLU A 653 -6.42 -13.11 -27.19
CA GLU A 653 -6.83 -11.80 -26.71
C GLU A 653 -5.61 -10.94 -26.36
N VAL A 654 -5.60 -9.70 -26.82
CA VAL A 654 -4.54 -8.72 -26.55
C VAL A 654 -5.17 -7.52 -25.86
N GLY A 655 -4.60 -7.12 -24.72
CA GLY A 655 -4.99 -5.92 -23.96
C GLY A 655 -3.84 -4.93 -23.87
N VAL A 656 -4.13 -3.65 -24.06
CA VAL A 656 -3.18 -2.54 -23.88
C VAL A 656 -3.82 -1.48 -23.00
N ASN A 657 -3.14 -1.10 -21.93
CA ASN A 657 -3.53 -0.01 -21.05
C ASN A 657 -2.48 1.11 -21.15
N PHE A 658 -2.95 2.33 -21.45
CA PHE A 658 -2.12 3.51 -21.47
C PHE A 658 -2.69 4.58 -20.56
N THR A 659 -1.82 5.19 -19.75
CA THR A 659 -2.18 6.28 -18.83
C THR A 659 -1.13 7.37 -18.86
N LYS A 660 -1.57 8.61 -18.93
CA LYS A 660 -0.73 9.78 -18.74
C LYS A 660 -1.41 10.71 -17.73
N ASN A 661 -0.77 10.94 -16.60
CA ASN A 661 -1.20 11.92 -15.59
C ASN A 661 -0.17 13.04 -15.49
N LYS A 662 -0.63 14.28 -15.35
CA LYS A 662 0.20 15.44 -15.00
C LYS A 662 -0.29 15.97 -13.66
N ASN A 663 0.57 15.93 -12.65
CA ASN A 663 0.34 16.54 -11.35
C ASN A 663 1.02 17.90 -11.31
N GLU A 664 0.32 18.94 -10.86
CA GLU A 664 0.81 20.32 -10.77
C GLU A 664 0.35 20.95 -9.46
N VAL A 665 1.27 21.57 -8.73
CA VAL A 665 0.95 22.49 -7.64
C VAL A 665 0.58 23.82 -8.26
N LEU A 666 -0.66 24.27 -8.06
CA LEU A 666 -1.17 25.51 -8.63
C LEU A 666 -0.98 26.71 -7.69
N GLU A 667 -1.04 26.44 -6.38
CA GLU A 667 -1.02 27.50 -5.36
C GLU A 667 -0.42 26.95 -4.06
N LEU A 668 0.40 27.76 -3.42
CA LEU A 668 0.84 27.59 -2.03
C LEU A 668 0.26 28.72 -1.17
N LYS A 669 0.56 28.74 0.12
CA LYS A 669 0.17 29.83 1.01
C LYS A 669 0.93 31.12 0.62
N GLU A 670 0.27 32.27 0.71
CA GLU A 670 0.91 33.57 0.49
C GLU A 670 2.18 33.70 1.35
N GLY A 671 3.29 34.08 0.72
CA GLY A 671 4.60 34.17 1.36
C GLY A 671 5.35 32.84 1.52
N VAL A 672 4.77 31.69 1.10
CA VAL A 672 5.43 30.38 1.07
C VAL A 672 5.82 30.05 -0.36
N GLU A 673 7.10 30.11 -0.66
CA GLU A 673 7.62 29.75 -1.99
C GLU A 673 7.93 28.26 -2.13
N ARG A 674 8.20 27.58 -1.02
CA ARG A 674 8.66 26.19 -1.01
C ARG A 674 8.03 25.39 0.12
N ILE A 675 7.73 24.13 -0.14
CA ILE A 675 7.34 23.15 0.87
C ILE A 675 8.28 21.95 0.77
N ALA A 676 8.84 21.53 1.91
CA ALA A 676 9.59 20.29 1.98
C ALA A 676 8.63 19.11 2.04
N LEU A 677 8.65 18.25 1.01
CA LEU A 677 7.95 16.98 1.00
C LEU A 677 8.95 15.88 1.31
N ALA A 678 8.75 15.18 2.46
CA ALA A 678 9.57 14.04 2.84
C ALA A 678 11.11 14.28 2.75
N GLY A 679 11.57 15.47 3.12
CA GLY A 679 12.98 15.85 3.05
C GLY A 679 13.45 16.36 1.68
N VAL A 680 12.58 16.39 0.68
CA VAL A 680 12.87 16.97 -0.65
C VAL A 680 12.15 18.32 -0.75
N LEU A 681 12.89 19.35 -1.12
CA LEU A 681 12.33 20.68 -1.42
C LEU A 681 11.69 20.64 -2.81
N THR A 682 10.42 21.04 -2.88
CA THR A 682 9.73 21.25 -4.16
C THR A 682 9.49 22.73 -4.37
N ASP A 683 9.95 23.25 -5.50
CA ASP A 683 9.63 24.60 -5.94
C ASP A 683 8.32 24.63 -6.74
N LEU A 684 7.61 25.74 -6.71
CA LEU A 684 6.57 26.02 -7.69
C LEU A 684 7.26 26.16 -9.06
N ALA A 685 6.91 25.27 -10.01
CA ALA A 685 7.34 25.36 -11.40
C ALA A 685 6.45 26.32 -12.18
#